data_78f05d79053bcaf80cd08601b6eb8a63
#
_entry.id   78f05d79053bcaf80cd08601b6eb8a63
#
_cell.length_a   1.000
_cell.length_b   1.000
_cell.length_c   1.000
_cell.angle_alpha   90.00
_cell.angle_beta   90.00
_cell.angle_gamma   90.00
#
_symmetry.space_group_name_H-M   'P 1'
#
loop_
_entity.id
_entity.type
_entity.pdbx_description
1 polymer ?
#
loop_
_entity_poly.entity_id
_entity_poly.type
_entity_poly.pdbx_seq_one_letter_code
_entity_poly.pdbx_strand_id
1 'polypeptide(L)'
;MSKSNTPSSPALSRRKFLRAAGGITFAVSASAILPKWIMDGAEPALNTEDKGPAISAWVHIRPDGRITIYNPAAEMGQGSMTALPTIFAEELDADWSKVQIEFSPIEPKIYGPGAWGGRMMTVGSRAVSGYYESLRQAGAQARYVLMDNVAKKWNVPLAELSTEPSMVIHRASKRKISYGEVASFATMPEKLPQIPKEQLKDPKNFRLIGNPDIERWDMPAKVNGSAKYAIDVRIPGMVYGVISRSPVNGSKPSLLNAEEIRKITGVIDVVTLNHGIGVVADTLEKALKVKAQLKIQWSTDAKAASHSSEQAYAEYSTLVMDENRKGRSLEAKGDLNNALKDAQKVYSATYKNDYLYHAQMEPLNAVVALAPDGSSAEVWCGSQAPDSAKAAAAKVLGLDESKVTLYPHFLGGGFGRRSNTDYVEEAAALAKAVRKPVKLLWTREDDLQYGQYRPICLQYLEAGVDQAGNINAWKYIISGTGDNLLASGAEMPFYTLPDLQIELRAVDHGMRTKHWRAVGHGPNKYAIEAFIDEIAYDQKKDPYQYRRHLMRNHPRALKVLDTVAEMAGWGKKLSAGRAMGIAFAERSGSPGAGVCEISLDRATGKIKVHHIWAAVDGGVIVQPDNAKAQTEGSLLMGLSSIFYESITIKNGAAQQSNFHDYPILRMEDVPETLEVKFVASNEPPSGLGEAGLPFIGPAVANAFLAMTGRALRHMPFTPEKVLAVLGAK
;
A
#
# COMPACT_ATOMS: atom_id res chain seq x y z
N MET A 1 4.70 59.38 37.91
CA MET A 1 3.80 58.55 38.77
C MET A 1 2.48 58.44 38.02
N SER A 2 2.16 57.34 37.43
CA SER A 2 0.78 56.89 37.15
C SER A 2 0.85 55.40 36.87
N LYS A 3 0.26 54.61 37.80
CA LYS A 3 0.12 53.15 37.69
C LYS A 3 -1.06 52.87 36.76
N SER A 4 -0.84 52.19 35.65
CA SER A 4 -1.90 51.63 34.82
C SER A 4 -2.33 50.28 35.38
N ASN A 5 -3.55 50.19 35.88
CA ASN A 5 -4.24 48.98 36.24
C ASN A 5 -4.74 48.29 34.95
N THR A 6 -4.20 47.14 34.66
CA THR A 6 -4.81 46.18 33.70
C THR A 6 -5.81 45.30 34.46
N PRO A 7 -7.06 45.13 34.00
CA PRO A 7 -7.98 44.22 34.64
C PRO A 7 -7.67 42.79 34.33
N SER A 8 -7.50 41.95 35.34
CA SER A 8 -7.39 40.51 35.28
C SER A 8 -8.69 39.90 34.76
N SER A 9 -8.66 39.22 33.66
CA SER A 9 -9.74 38.38 33.14
C SER A 9 -10.07 37.25 34.14
N PRO A 10 -11.36 36.99 34.44
CA PRO A 10 -11.71 35.90 35.35
C PRO A 10 -11.45 34.55 34.63
N ALA A 11 -10.63 33.70 35.24
CA ALA A 11 -10.42 32.34 34.82
C ALA A 11 -11.76 31.57 34.78
N LEU A 12 -12.20 31.20 33.64
CA LEU A 12 -13.39 30.36 33.43
C LEU A 12 -13.13 28.98 34.07
N SER A 13 -14.02 28.53 34.95
CA SER A 13 -13.89 27.23 35.60
C SER A 13 -14.03 26.11 34.56
N ARG A 14 -13.30 25.02 34.73
CA ARG A 14 -13.30 23.82 33.89
C ARG A 14 -14.72 23.35 33.46
N ARG A 15 -15.70 23.45 34.34
CA ARG A 15 -17.11 23.11 34.08
C ARG A 15 -17.81 24.07 33.10
N LYS A 16 -17.45 25.36 33.08
CA LYS A 16 -18.03 26.36 32.14
C LYS A 16 -17.38 26.23 30.76
N PHE A 17 -16.09 25.92 30.67
CA PHE A 17 -15.38 25.68 29.41
C PHE A 17 -15.92 24.42 28.69
N LEU A 18 -16.16 23.34 29.42
CA LEU A 18 -16.73 22.08 28.89
C LEU A 18 -18.20 22.22 28.41
N ARG A 19 -18.92 23.24 28.87
CA ARG A 19 -20.28 23.53 28.38
C ARG A 19 -20.32 24.43 27.16
N ALA A 20 -19.27 25.17 26.86
CA ALA A 20 -19.17 26.05 25.71
C ALA A 20 -18.68 25.38 24.42
N ALA A 21 -17.97 24.24 24.54
CA ALA A 21 -17.49 23.41 23.42
C ALA A 21 -18.48 22.28 23.09
N GLY A 22 -19.76 22.59 22.98
CA GLY A 22 -20.82 21.60 22.80
C GLY A 22 -20.77 20.86 21.46
N GLY A 23 -20.61 19.56 21.52
CA GLY A 23 -20.74 18.62 20.39
C GLY A 23 -20.86 17.19 20.92
N ILE A 24 -21.40 16.29 20.11
CA ILE A 24 -21.45 14.86 20.45
C ILE A 24 -20.31 14.13 19.79
N THR A 25 -19.57 13.40 20.60
CA THR A 25 -18.55 12.46 20.15
C THR A 25 -19.06 11.04 20.37
N PHE A 26 -19.13 10.25 19.31
CA PHE A 26 -19.58 8.86 19.38
C PHE A 26 -18.38 7.96 19.72
N ALA A 27 -18.27 7.54 20.98
CA ALA A 27 -17.20 6.72 21.50
C ALA A 27 -17.59 5.23 21.57
N VAL A 28 -16.65 4.36 21.24
CA VAL A 28 -16.66 2.96 21.65
C VAL A 28 -15.80 2.88 22.93
N SER A 29 -16.38 2.39 24.01
CA SER A 29 -15.78 2.41 25.33
C SER A 29 -14.44 1.68 25.38
N ALA A 30 -13.35 2.44 25.58
CA ALA A 30 -12.10 1.98 26.17
C ALA A 30 -11.54 3.11 27.05
N SER A 31 -11.29 2.82 28.32
CA SER A 31 -10.73 3.73 29.29
C SER A 31 -9.28 4.05 28.94
N ALA A 32 -9.04 5.10 28.18
CA ALA A 32 -7.70 5.63 27.94
C ALA A 32 -7.55 6.98 28.66
N ILE A 33 -6.65 7.04 29.63
CA ILE A 33 -6.24 8.25 30.34
C ILE A 33 -5.28 9.00 29.41
N LEU A 34 -5.65 10.21 29.00
CA LEU A 34 -4.75 11.08 28.24
C LEU A 34 -3.59 11.55 29.11
N PRO A 35 -2.35 11.61 28.59
CA PRO A 35 -1.22 12.19 29.30
C PRO A 35 -1.46 13.67 29.64
N LYS A 36 -1.01 14.07 30.82
CA LYS A 36 -1.26 15.39 31.42
C LYS A 36 -0.72 16.58 30.61
N TRP A 37 0.32 16.38 29.79
CA TRP A 37 0.98 17.41 28.99
C TRP A 37 0.22 17.79 27.70
N ILE A 38 -0.69 16.96 27.20
CA ILE A 38 -1.67 17.35 26.16
C ILE A 38 -2.58 18.48 26.67
N MET A 39 -2.63 18.65 27.97
CA MET A 39 -3.46 19.65 28.66
C MET A 39 -2.73 20.98 28.89
N ASP A 40 -1.41 21.04 28.75
CA ASP A 40 -0.57 22.16 29.17
C ASP A 40 0.09 22.95 28.03
N GLY A 41 -0.46 22.93 26.81
CA GLY A 41 -0.22 24.00 25.84
C GLY A 41 0.94 23.81 24.84
N ALA A 42 1.33 22.61 24.48
CA ALA A 42 2.06 22.41 23.24
C ALA A 42 1.06 22.31 22.07
N GLU A 43 1.13 23.18 21.08
CA GLU A 43 0.29 23.09 19.88
C GLU A 43 0.61 21.79 19.14
N PRO A 44 -0.31 20.83 19.06
CA PRO A 44 -0.15 19.69 18.17
C PRO A 44 -0.33 20.15 16.74
N ALA A 45 0.35 19.51 15.83
CA ALA A 45 0.25 19.76 14.37
C ALA A 45 -1.14 19.46 13.77
N LEU A 46 -2.09 19.04 14.59
CA LEU A 46 -3.52 18.89 14.27
C LEU A 46 -4.29 19.94 15.06
N ASN A 47 -5.14 20.72 14.37
CA ASN A 47 -5.95 21.77 14.96
C ASN A 47 -6.73 21.27 16.17
N THR A 48 -6.29 21.61 17.39
CA THR A 48 -6.83 21.12 18.66
C THR A 48 -7.84 22.04 19.29
N GLU A 49 -8.21 23.15 18.63
CA GLU A 49 -9.03 24.19 19.24
C GLU A 49 -10.46 23.79 19.63
N ASP A 50 -10.92 22.58 19.28
CA ASP A 50 -12.30 22.14 19.50
C ASP A 50 -12.45 20.69 19.99
N LYS A 51 -11.45 20.11 20.59
CA LYS A 51 -11.60 18.75 21.16
C LYS A 51 -12.32 18.82 22.51
N GLY A 52 -13.60 18.45 22.48
CA GLY A 52 -14.27 17.90 23.65
C GLY A 52 -13.46 16.71 24.23
N PRO A 53 -13.79 16.17 25.43
CA PRO A 53 -12.99 15.12 26.05
C PRO A 53 -12.79 13.97 25.07
N ALA A 54 -11.60 13.81 24.69
CA ALA A 54 -11.06 12.86 23.79
C ALA A 54 -11.80 11.58 23.79
N ILE A 55 -12.19 10.97 22.74
CA ILE A 55 -11.95 10.32 22.21
C ILE A 55 -12.04 9.20 21.53
N SER A 56 -11.63 8.44 20.94
CA SER A 56 -11.86 7.20 20.31
C SER A 56 -13.25 7.09 19.69
N ALA A 57 -13.59 8.11 18.92
CA ALA A 57 -14.82 8.14 18.17
C ALA A 57 -14.51 8.21 16.69
N TRP A 58 -15.34 7.55 15.91
CA TRP A 58 -15.27 7.63 14.47
C TRP A 58 -15.75 8.98 13.92
N VAL A 59 -16.52 9.72 14.72
CA VAL A 59 -17.11 10.98 14.29
C VAL A 59 -17.31 11.96 15.44
N HIS A 60 -17.10 13.23 15.14
CA HIS A 60 -17.47 14.35 15.99
C HIS A 60 -18.44 15.26 15.25
N ILE A 61 -19.62 15.49 15.83
CA ILE A 61 -20.65 16.36 15.28
C ILE A 61 -20.76 17.59 16.17
N ARG A 62 -20.57 18.77 15.58
CA ARG A 62 -20.64 20.07 16.28
C ARG A 62 -22.03 20.68 16.26
N PRO A 63 -22.38 21.54 17.22
CA PRO A 63 -23.66 22.28 17.21
C PRO A 63 -23.86 23.15 15.96
N ASP A 64 -22.77 23.62 15.33
CA ASP A 64 -22.81 24.37 14.07
C ASP A 64 -23.08 23.50 12.83
N GLY A 65 -23.21 22.20 13.01
CA GLY A 65 -23.51 21.22 11.97
C GLY A 65 -22.29 20.66 11.25
N ARG A 66 -21.06 21.07 11.55
CA ARG A 66 -19.83 20.44 11.02
C ARG A 66 -19.67 19.01 11.55
N ILE A 67 -19.24 18.11 10.69
CA ILE A 67 -19.06 16.68 10.97
C ILE A 67 -17.61 16.30 10.69
N THR A 68 -16.83 16.03 11.72
CA THR A 68 -15.46 15.52 11.56
C THR A 68 -15.49 14.00 11.60
N ILE A 69 -15.02 13.34 10.53
CA ILE A 69 -14.87 11.87 10.43
C ILE A 69 -13.40 11.53 10.51
N TYR A 70 -13.05 10.56 11.38
CA TYR A 70 -11.67 10.12 11.57
C TYR A 70 -11.32 8.98 10.61
N ASN A 71 -10.31 9.22 9.76
CA ASN A 71 -9.79 8.23 8.82
C ASN A 71 -8.69 7.38 9.48
N PRO A 72 -8.87 6.05 9.59
CA PRO A 72 -7.93 5.17 10.27
C PRO A 72 -6.77 4.69 9.40
N ALA A 73 -6.83 4.91 8.09
CA ALA A 73 -5.84 4.42 7.14
C ALA A 73 -4.81 5.49 6.78
N ALA A 74 -3.59 5.07 6.47
CA ALA A 74 -2.59 5.96 5.90
C ALA A 74 -3.02 6.45 4.51
N GLU A 75 -2.68 7.70 4.16
CA GLU A 75 -2.93 8.28 2.84
C GLU A 75 -1.59 8.49 2.11
N MET A 76 -1.39 7.74 1.03
CA MET A 76 -0.17 7.74 0.22
C MET A 76 -0.43 8.00 -1.27
N GLY A 77 -1.59 8.58 -1.58
CA GLY A 77 -2.05 8.86 -2.93
C GLY A 77 -3.21 7.97 -3.40
N GLN A 78 -3.55 6.91 -2.65
CA GLN A 78 -4.57 5.94 -3.05
C GLN A 78 -6.02 6.36 -2.76
N GLY A 79 -6.24 7.47 -2.02
CA GLY A 79 -7.57 8.03 -1.78
C GLY A 79 -8.35 7.44 -0.60
N SER A 80 -7.69 6.76 0.34
CA SER A 80 -8.33 6.27 1.58
C SER A 80 -8.94 7.39 2.39
N MET A 81 -8.34 8.59 2.35
CA MET A 81 -8.82 9.79 3.04
C MET A 81 -10.19 10.28 2.52
N THR A 82 -10.61 9.82 1.34
CA THR A 82 -11.95 10.07 0.80
C THR A 82 -12.83 8.83 0.94
N ALA A 83 -12.35 7.67 0.47
CA ALA A 83 -13.17 6.47 0.36
C ALA A 83 -13.69 5.95 1.71
N LEU A 84 -12.86 5.92 2.75
CA LEU A 84 -13.29 5.41 4.05
C LEU A 84 -14.31 6.32 4.74
N PRO A 85 -14.10 7.65 4.83
CA PRO A 85 -15.12 8.55 5.34
C PRO A 85 -16.43 8.54 4.53
N THR A 86 -16.37 8.30 3.21
CA THR A 86 -17.57 8.16 2.37
C THR A 86 -18.44 6.99 2.83
N ILE A 87 -17.84 5.84 3.18
CA ILE A 87 -18.57 4.68 3.70
C ILE A 87 -19.29 5.03 5.01
N PHE A 88 -18.60 5.69 5.93
CA PHE A 88 -19.18 6.13 7.19
C PHE A 88 -20.29 7.14 6.99
N ALA A 89 -20.04 8.18 6.17
CA ALA A 89 -20.97 9.26 5.88
C ALA A 89 -22.24 8.77 5.19
N GLU A 90 -22.14 7.74 4.34
CA GLU A 90 -23.29 7.08 3.72
C GLU A 90 -24.26 6.55 4.77
N GLU A 91 -23.77 5.75 5.71
CA GLU A 91 -24.62 5.14 6.74
C GLU A 91 -25.09 6.15 7.80
N LEU A 92 -24.29 7.18 8.10
CA LEU A 92 -24.68 8.30 8.94
C LEU A 92 -25.78 9.15 8.28
N ASP A 93 -25.93 9.08 6.96
CA ASP A 93 -26.74 9.99 6.14
C ASP A 93 -26.27 11.44 6.25
N ALA A 94 -24.96 11.65 6.19
CA ALA A 94 -24.35 12.96 6.30
C ALA A 94 -24.56 13.80 5.01
N ASP A 95 -24.67 15.10 5.17
CA ASP A 95 -24.46 16.08 4.13
C ASP A 95 -22.94 16.20 3.89
N TRP A 96 -22.46 15.72 2.74
CA TRP A 96 -21.02 15.66 2.45
C TRP A 96 -20.35 17.04 2.49
N SER A 97 -21.08 18.10 2.17
CA SER A 97 -20.54 19.46 2.22
C SER A 97 -20.17 19.94 3.63
N LYS A 98 -20.67 19.26 4.68
CA LYS A 98 -20.39 19.54 6.09
C LYS A 98 -19.33 18.65 6.68
N VAL A 99 -18.82 17.67 5.88
CA VAL A 99 -17.84 16.70 6.35
C VAL A 99 -16.44 17.28 6.30
N GLN A 100 -15.71 17.13 7.38
CA GLN A 100 -14.27 17.31 7.50
C GLN A 100 -13.62 15.99 7.85
N ILE A 101 -12.39 15.78 7.42
CA ILE A 101 -11.70 14.50 7.60
C ILE A 101 -10.36 14.73 8.28
N GLU A 102 -10.11 13.98 9.33
CA GLU A 102 -8.84 13.98 10.05
C GLU A 102 -8.28 12.56 10.15
N PHE A 103 -6.97 12.41 10.35
CA PHE A 103 -6.40 11.12 10.72
C PHE A 103 -6.88 10.72 12.12
N SER A 104 -7.20 9.44 12.30
CA SER A 104 -7.53 8.92 13.62
C SER A 104 -6.28 8.89 14.53
N PRO A 105 -6.46 8.93 15.85
CA PRO A 105 -5.41 8.52 16.78
C PRO A 105 -4.92 7.10 16.48
N ILE A 106 -3.67 6.80 16.88
CA ILE A 106 -3.10 5.45 16.71
C ILE A 106 -3.50 4.59 17.89
N GLU A 107 -4.72 4.05 17.79
CA GLU A 107 -5.36 3.19 18.78
C GLU A 107 -5.91 1.92 18.10
N PRO A 108 -5.08 0.88 17.93
CA PRO A 108 -5.44 -0.32 17.15
C PRO A 108 -6.68 -1.05 17.65
N LYS A 109 -6.95 -1.02 18.95
CA LYS A 109 -8.15 -1.65 19.55
C LYS A 109 -9.46 -1.04 19.07
N ILE A 110 -9.41 0.21 18.57
CA ILE A 110 -10.58 0.97 18.13
C ILE A 110 -10.60 1.06 16.60
N TYR A 111 -9.47 1.41 16.01
CA TYR A 111 -9.33 1.73 14.59
C TYR A 111 -8.66 0.63 13.77
N GLY A 112 -8.25 -0.49 14.38
CA GLY A 112 -7.65 -1.59 13.66
C GLY A 112 -8.70 -2.44 12.92
N PRO A 113 -8.54 -2.70 11.58
CA PRO A 113 -9.47 -3.53 10.84
C PRO A 113 -9.23 -5.01 11.13
N GLY A 114 -10.32 -5.81 11.10
CA GLY A 114 -10.23 -7.26 11.26
C GLY A 114 -9.34 -7.95 10.24
N ALA A 115 -9.22 -7.38 9.04
CA ALA A 115 -8.38 -7.92 7.95
C ALA A 115 -6.89 -8.08 8.30
N TRP A 116 -6.39 -7.39 9.34
CA TRP A 116 -5.01 -7.47 9.81
C TRP A 116 -4.91 -7.83 11.30
N GLY A 117 -5.90 -8.56 11.82
CA GLY A 117 -5.93 -8.95 13.24
C GLY A 117 -6.00 -7.76 14.19
N GLY A 118 -6.68 -6.69 13.79
CA GLY A 118 -6.82 -5.47 14.57
C GLY A 118 -5.63 -4.49 14.48
N ARG A 119 -4.64 -4.73 13.62
CA ARG A 119 -3.51 -3.81 13.43
C ARG A 119 -3.86 -2.70 12.43
N MET A 120 -3.41 -1.48 12.69
CA MET A 120 -3.60 -0.34 11.79
C MET A 120 -2.59 -0.39 10.63
N MET A 121 -2.90 -1.22 9.60
CA MET A 121 -2.05 -1.41 8.44
C MET A 121 -2.77 -1.05 7.13
N THR A 122 -2.12 -0.27 6.29
CA THR A 122 -2.61 0.12 4.95
C THR A 122 -1.74 -0.57 3.88
N VAL A 123 -2.01 -1.86 3.66
CA VAL A 123 -1.24 -2.75 2.78
C VAL A 123 -2.16 -3.76 2.08
N GLY A 124 -1.65 -4.45 1.04
CA GLY A 124 -2.34 -5.55 0.37
C GLY A 124 -3.68 -5.18 -0.25
N SER A 125 -3.89 -3.92 -0.59
CA SER A 125 -5.14 -3.39 -1.16
C SER A 125 -6.37 -3.55 -0.26
N ARG A 126 -6.20 -3.75 1.05
CA ARG A 126 -7.28 -4.09 2.00
C ARG A 126 -7.79 -2.91 2.84
N ALA A 127 -7.49 -1.65 2.50
CA ALA A 127 -8.01 -0.52 3.24
C ALA A 127 -9.55 -0.45 3.11
N VAL A 128 -10.08 -0.30 1.90
CA VAL A 128 -11.54 -0.21 1.69
C VAL A 128 -12.23 -1.51 2.13
N SER A 129 -11.81 -2.66 1.62
CA SER A 129 -12.45 -3.94 1.95
C SER A 129 -12.38 -4.30 3.44
N GLY A 130 -11.27 -3.97 4.10
CA GLY A 130 -11.07 -4.30 5.51
C GLY A 130 -11.86 -3.42 6.49
N TYR A 131 -12.19 -2.19 6.08
CA TYR A 131 -12.98 -1.27 6.90
C TYR A 131 -14.46 -1.16 6.50
N TYR A 132 -14.86 -1.75 5.37
CA TYR A 132 -16.20 -1.55 4.80
C TYR A 132 -17.32 -1.83 5.78
N GLU A 133 -17.35 -3.04 6.35
CA GLU A 133 -18.40 -3.45 7.28
C GLU A 133 -18.35 -2.68 8.61
N SER A 134 -17.16 -2.45 9.15
CA SER A 134 -17.01 -1.73 10.42
C SER A 134 -17.39 -0.25 10.32
N LEU A 135 -17.06 0.40 9.22
CA LEU A 135 -17.45 1.81 9.01
C LEU A 135 -18.94 1.96 8.72
N ARG A 136 -19.55 1.01 8.01
CA ARG A 136 -21.00 0.97 7.84
C ARG A 136 -21.71 0.82 9.19
N GLN A 137 -21.25 -0.13 10.02
CA GLN A 137 -21.78 -0.32 11.36
C GLN A 137 -21.65 0.97 12.20
N ALA A 138 -20.47 1.57 12.22
CA ALA A 138 -20.22 2.77 13.02
C ALA A 138 -21.06 3.98 12.54
N GLY A 139 -21.23 4.17 11.24
CA GLY A 139 -22.08 5.21 10.67
C GLY A 139 -23.56 5.01 11.00
N ALA A 140 -24.06 3.76 10.88
CA ALA A 140 -25.43 3.40 11.23
C ALA A 140 -25.72 3.54 12.74
N GLN A 141 -24.75 3.17 13.59
CA GLN A 141 -24.83 3.40 15.04
C GLN A 141 -24.92 4.88 15.39
N ALA A 142 -24.09 5.72 14.75
CA ALA A 142 -24.14 7.17 14.95
C ALA A 142 -25.52 7.74 14.53
N ARG A 143 -26.03 7.35 13.38
CA ARG A 143 -27.39 7.71 12.93
C ARG A 143 -28.47 7.28 13.93
N TYR A 144 -28.39 6.03 14.41
CA TYR A 144 -29.32 5.51 15.41
C TYR A 144 -29.33 6.38 16.68
N VAL A 145 -28.16 6.72 17.23
CA VAL A 145 -28.06 7.55 18.45
C VAL A 145 -28.69 8.92 18.25
N LEU A 146 -28.48 9.55 17.09
CA LEU A 146 -29.12 10.83 16.78
C LEU A 146 -30.65 10.71 16.75
N MET A 147 -31.17 9.68 16.06
CA MET A 147 -32.59 9.43 15.97
C MET A 147 -33.22 9.09 17.35
N ASP A 148 -32.56 8.28 18.16
CA ASP A 148 -33.03 7.90 19.51
C ASP A 148 -33.13 9.12 20.44
N ASN A 149 -32.16 10.03 20.41
CA ASN A 149 -32.22 11.27 21.16
C ASN A 149 -33.39 12.21 20.70
N VAL A 150 -33.64 12.22 19.39
CA VAL A 150 -34.78 12.98 18.84
C VAL A 150 -36.11 12.32 19.20
N ALA A 151 -36.21 10.98 19.13
CA ALA A 151 -37.40 10.24 19.54
C ALA A 151 -37.79 10.55 20.98
N LYS A 152 -36.83 10.52 21.91
CA LYS A 152 -36.99 10.88 23.31
C LYS A 152 -37.42 12.36 23.47
N LYS A 153 -36.75 13.29 22.79
CA LYS A 153 -37.05 14.73 22.87
C LYS A 153 -38.44 15.07 22.34
N TRP A 154 -38.88 14.41 21.28
CA TRP A 154 -40.15 14.66 20.64
C TRP A 154 -41.28 13.78 21.19
N ASN A 155 -40.99 12.83 22.05
CA ASN A 155 -41.90 11.82 22.59
C ASN A 155 -42.64 11.08 21.46
N VAL A 156 -41.91 10.52 20.51
CA VAL A 156 -42.43 9.78 19.37
C VAL A 156 -41.67 8.44 19.25
N PRO A 157 -42.30 7.39 18.71
CA PRO A 157 -41.62 6.13 18.44
C PRO A 157 -40.41 6.32 17.47
N LEU A 158 -39.28 5.66 17.75
CA LEU A 158 -38.11 5.71 16.88
C LEU A 158 -38.43 5.27 15.44
N ALA A 159 -39.32 4.30 15.27
CA ALA A 159 -39.74 3.79 13.97
C ALA A 159 -40.47 4.81 13.08
N GLU A 160 -40.98 5.92 13.65
CA GLU A 160 -41.62 7.00 12.90
C GLU A 160 -40.60 8.03 12.39
N LEU A 161 -39.34 7.92 12.83
CA LEU A 161 -38.27 8.81 12.40
C LEU A 161 -37.54 8.25 11.18
N SER A 162 -37.09 9.15 10.35
CA SER A 162 -36.20 8.88 9.20
C SER A 162 -35.14 9.96 9.13
N THR A 163 -34.15 9.76 8.25
CA THR A 163 -33.09 10.76 8.02
C THR A 163 -33.11 11.28 6.57
N GLU A 164 -32.71 12.50 6.39
CA GLU A 164 -32.26 13.14 5.16
C GLU A 164 -30.83 13.69 5.42
N PRO A 165 -30.09 14.17 4.42
CA PRO A 165 -28.71 14.62 4.63
C PRO A 165 -28.53 15.55 5.84
N SER A 166 -27.91 15.03 6.91
CA SER A 166 -27.66 15.70 8.20
C SER A 166 -28.93 16.23 8.92
N MET A 167 -30.07 15.57 8.72
CA MET A 167 -31.34 15.93 9.34
C MET A 167 -32.07 14.69 9.86
N VAL A 168 -32.74 14.78 11.01
CA VAL A 168 -33.74 13.81 11.48
C VAL A 168 -35.12 14.35 11.21
N ILE A 169 -36.02 13.49 10.71
CA ILE A 169 -37.35 13.88 10.22
C ILE A 169 -38.42 13.01 10.86
N HIS A 170 -39.50 13.61 11.28
CA HIS A 170 -40.77 12.98 11.63
C HIS A 170 -41.84 13.39 10.62
N ARG A 171 -42.12 12.51 9.65
CA ARG A 171 -43.01 12.85 8.50
C ARG A 171 -44.44 13.18 8.93
N ALA A 172 -44.97 12.42 9.91
CA ALA A 172 -46.36 12.61 10.38
C ALA A 172 -46.61 14.02 10.94
N SER A 173 -45.66 14.57 11.70
CA SER A 173 -45.78 15.93 12.24
C SER A 173 -45.07 17.02 11.43
N LYS A 174 -44.42 16.65 10.31
CA LYS A 174 -43.60 17.53 9.47
C LYS A 174 -42.42 18.21 10.21
N ARG A 175 -42.03 17.69 11.39
CA ARG A 175 -40.88 18.20 12.15
C ARG A 175 -39.57 17.75 11.54
N LYS A 176 -38.58 18.65 11.50
CA LYS A 176 -37.22 18.40 11.10
C LYS A 176 -36.28 19.02 12.12
N ILE A 177 -35.10 18.38 12.35
CA ILE A 177 -34.06 18.91 13.22
C ILE A 177 -32.69 18.50 12.63
N SER A 178 -31.75 19.44 12.60
CA SER A 178 -30.41 19.19 12.09
C SER A 178 -29.55 18.35 13.08
N TYR A 179 -28.56 17.62 12.57
CA TYR A 179 -27.61 16.91 13.41
C TYR A 179 -26.85 17.83 14.36
N GLY A 180 -26.54 19.05 13.96
CA GLY A 180 -25.95 20.07 14.83
C GLY A 180 -26.82 20.43 16.01
N GLU A 181 -28.12 20.70 15.77
CA GLU A 181 -29.07 20.96 16.86
C GLU A 181 -29.23 19.74 17.78
N VAL A 182 -29.24 18.51 17.22
CA VAL A 182 -29.27 17.26 18.02
C VAL A 182 -28.01 17.18 18.87
N ALA A 183 -26.83 17.49 18.31
CA ALA A 183 -25.56 17.48 19.01
C ALA A 183 -25.52 18.36 20.27
N SER A 184 -26.32 19.41 20.30
CA SER A 184 -26.41 20.34 21.46
C SER A 184 -27.06 19.75 22.72
N PHE A 185 -27.87 18.69 22.59
CA PHE A 185 -28.57 18.07 23.72
C PHE A 185 -28.46 16.55 23.82
N ALA A 186 -27.97 15.89 22.78
CA ALA A 186 -27.93 14.44 22.74
C ALA A 186 -26.98 13.85 23.81
N THR A 187 -27.33 12.69 24.30
CA THR A 187 -26.56 11.90 25.24
C THR A 187 -26.18 10.58 24.61
N MET A 188 -24.97 10.11 24.92
CA MET A 188 -24.51 8.81 24.48
C MET A 188 -25.12 7.69 25.34
N PRO A 189 -25.57 6.57 24.75
CA PRO A 189 -25.95 5.39 25.51
C PRO A 189 -24.70 4.74 26.13
N GLU A 190 -24.87 4.05 27.25
CA GLU A 190 -23.77 3.30 27.88
C GLU A 190 -23.16 2.24 26.93
N LYS A 191 -23.98 1.66 26.06
CA LYS A 191 -23.59 0.68 25.07
C LYS A 191 -24.26 0.99 23.73
N LEU A 192 -23.45 1.09 22.68
CA LEU A 192 -23.95 1.25 21.32
C LEU A 192 -24.68 -0.03 20.86
N PRO A 193 -25.84 0.07 20.20
CA PRO A 193 -26.55 -1.09 19.69
C PRO A 193 -25.78 -1.70 18.51
N GLN A 194 -25.85 -3.03 18.39
CA GLN A 194 -25.45 -3.71 17.15
C GLN A 194 -26.58 -3.48 16.12
N ILE A 195 -26.25 -2.88 15.01
CA ILE A 195 -27.23 -2.67 13.94
C ILE A 195 -27.27 -3.94 13.06
N PRO A 196 -28.43 -4.61 12.92
CA PRO A 196 -28.57 -5.75 12.03
C PRO A 196 -28.20 -5.39 10.58
N LYS A 197 -27.63 -6.33 9.81
CA LYS A 197 -27.23 -6.08 8.43
C LYS A 197 -28.37 -5.60 7.54
N GLU A 198 -29.57 -6.08 7.79
CA GLU A 198 -30.81 -5.74 7.07
C GLU A 198 -31.28 -4.30 7.33
N GLN A 199 -30.75 -3.65 8.37
CA GLN A 199 -31.02 -2.27 8.72
C GLN A 199 -29.94 -1.30 8.21
N LEU A 200 -28.83 -1.82 7.66
CA LEU A 200 -27.88 -1.02 6.91
C LEU A 200 -28.52 -0.61 5.57
N LYS A 201 -28.07 0.51 5.00
CA LYS A 201 -28.60 0.97 3.70
C LYS A 201 -28.39 -0.08 2.61
N ASP A 202 -29.43 -0.35 1.83
CA ASP A 202 -29.32 -1.16 0.62
C ASP A 202 -28.40 -0.44 -0.39
N PRO A 203 -27.46 -1.14 -1.03
CA PRO A 203 -26.59 -0.54 -2.05
C PRO A 203 -27.33 0.23 -3.16
N LYS A 204 -28.56 -0.16 -3.49
CA LYS A 204 -29.43 0.54 -4.45
C LYS A 204 -29.81 1.96 -4.00
N ASN A 205 -29.73 2.21 -2.70
CA ASN A 205 -30.11 3.49 -2.08
C ASN A 205 -28.86 4.31 -1.68
N PHE A 206 -27.68 3.91 -2.10
CA PHE A 206 -26.47 4.68 -1.83
C PHE A 206 -26.51 6.02 -2.55
N ARG A 207 -26.14 7.06 -1.84
CA ARG A 207 -26.11 8.44 -2.32
C ARG A 207 -24.67 8.96 -2.47
N LEU A 208 -23.78 8.50 -1.61
CA LEU A 208 -22.38 8.90 -1.59
C LEU A 208 -21.48 7.79 -2.16
N ILE A 209 -21.69 6.55 -1.77
CA ILE A 209 -20.95 5.40 -2.30
C ILE A 209 -21.29 5.23 -3.78
N GLY A 210 -20.26 5.18 -4.63
CA GLY A 210 -20.41 5.02 -6.08
C GLY A 210 -20.76 6.31 -6.83
N ASN A 211 -20.88 7.44 -6.13
CA ASN A 211 -21.20 8.72 -6.75
C ASN A 211 -19.91 9.37 -7.32
N PRO A 212 -19.82 9.58 -8.65
CA PRO A 212 -18.66 10.20 -9.28
C PRO A 212 -18.50 11.70 -8.97
N ASP A 213 -19.58 12.39 -8.49
CA ASP A 213 -19.51 13.80 -8.13
C ASP A 213 -18.85 14.04 -6.75
N ILE A 214 -18.52 13.00 -6.01
CA ILE A 214 -17.75 13.12 -4.78
C ILE A 214 -16.28 13.32 -5.13
N GLU A 215 -15.84 14.55 -5.10
CA GLU A 215 -14.45 14.92 -5.33
C GLU A 215 -13.54 14.38 -4.24
N ARG A 216 -12.29 14.16 -4.60
CA ARG A 216 -11.25 13.73 -3.68
C ARG A 216 -10.96 14.81 -2.64
N TRP A 217 -11.25 14.53 -1.37
CA TRP A 217 -11.19 15.48 -0.26
C TRP A 217 -9.82 16.14 -0.05
N ASP A 218 -8.75 15.36 -0.25
CA ASP A 218 -7.35 15.81 -0.04
C ASP A 218 -6.75 16.54 -1.26
N MET A 219 -7.46 16.60 -2.39
CA MET A 219 -6.95 17.21 -3.63
C MET A 219 -6.66 18.71 -3.49
N PRO A 220 -7.55 19.55 -2.93
CA PRO A 220 -7.29 20.99 -2.82
C PRO A 220 -6.01 21.29 -2.06
N ALA A 221 -5.76 20.60 -0.94
CA ALA A 221 -4.54 20.80 -0.14
C ALA A 221 -3.29 20.36 -0.88
N LYS A 222 -3.38 19.30 -1.69
CA LYS A 222 -2.24 18.80 -2.48
C LYS A 222 -1.88 19.73 -3.64
N VAL A 223 -2.85 20.28 -4.35
CA VAL A 223 -2.58 21.15 -5.52
C VAL A 223 -2.16 22.57 -5.12
N ASN A 224 -2.59 23.08 -3.97
CA ASN A 224 -2.19 24.41 -3.48
C ASN A 224 -0.96 24.38 -2.56
N GLY A 225 -0.39 23.18 -2.28
CA GLY A 225 0.80 23.00 -1.47
C GLY A 225 0.59 23.10 0.05
N SER A 226 -0.65 23.15 0.54
CA SER A 226 -0.94 23.20 1.99
C SER A 226 -0.96 21.80 2.65
N ALA A 227 -0.96 20.72 1.86
CA ALA A 227 -0.89 19.35 2.40
C ALA A 227 0.42 19.14 3.18
N LYS A 228 0.33 18.58 4.37
CA LYS A 228 1.48 18.32 5.26
C LYS A 228 1.97 16.88 5.11
N TYR A 229 3.14 16.72 4.50
CA TYR A 229 3.86 15.45 4.45
C TYR A 229 4.81 15.32 5.65
N ALA A 230 5.26 14.12 5.95
CA ALA A 230 6.20 13.91 7.06
C ALA A 230 7.51 14.71 6.88
N ILE A 231 7.96 14.85 5.64
CA ILE A 231 9.16 15.64 5.30
C ILE A 231 9.00 17.14 5.60
N ASP A 232 7.78 17.66 5.70
CA ASP A 232 7.52 19.08 5.97
C ASP A 232 7.51 19.42 7.45
N VAL A 233 7.47 18.43 8.33
CA VAL A 233 7.39 18.64 9.78
C VAL A 233 8.57 19.49 10.29
N ARG A 234 8.25 20.52 11.06
CA ARG A 234 9.20 21.40 11.76
C ARG A 234 8.70 21.61 13.17
N ILE A 235 9.56 21.36 14.15
CA ILE A 235 9.24 21.58 15.57
C ILE A 235 10.38 22.39 16.23
N PRO A 236 10.10 23.11 17.33
CA PRO A 236 11.11 23.93 18.01
C PRO A 236 12.29 23.10 18.49
N GLY A 237 13.51 23.64 18.34
CA GLY A 237 14.74 22.99 18.80
C GLY A 237 15.18 21.76 18.02
N MET A 238 14.52 21.46 16.89
CA MET A 238 14.80 20.31 16.04
C MET A 238 16.18 20.39 15.38
N VAL A 239 16.90 19.26 15.41
CA VAL A 239 18.17 19.04 14.71
C VAL A 239 18.02 17.96 13.65
N TYR A 240 19.02 17.80 12.77
CA TYR A 240 18.93 16.92 11.61
C TYR A 240 19.86 15.72 11.76
N GLY A 241 19.32 14.53 11.50
CA GLY A 241 20.07 13.27 11.46
C GLY A 241 20.16 12.68 10.08
N VAL A 242 21.32 12.20 9.70
CA VAL A 242 21.57 11.36 8.52
C VAL A 242 22.45 10.18 8.91
N ILE A 243 22.38 9.08 8.17
CA ILE A 243 23.14 7.87 8.51
C ILE A 243 23.96 7.42 7.31
N SER A 244 25.24 7.13 7.53
CA SER A 244 26.06 6.35 6.61
C SER A 244 25.84 4.87 6.92
N ARG A 245 25.14 4.16 6.03
CA ARG A 245 24.74 2.76 6.20
C ARG A 245 25.74 1.84 5.51
N SER A 246 25.80 0.59 5.98
CA SER A 246 26.64 -0.41 5.35
C SER A 246 26.23 -0.65 3.89
N PRO A 247 27.16 -0.68 2.94
CA PRO A 247 26.87 -1.06 1.56
C PRO A 247 26.47 -2.53 1.43
N VAL A 248 26.92 -3.40 2.37
CA VAL A 248 26.61 -4.83 2.42
C VAL A 248 25.70 -5.10 3.61
N ASN A 249 24.53 -5.70 3.35
CA ASN A 249 23.57 -6.00 4.42
C ASN A 249 24.17 -6.91 5.50
N GLY A 250 24.06 -6.48 6.76
CA GLY A 250 24.55 -7.21 7.92
C GLY A 250 25.98 -6.85 8.36
N SER A 251 26.76 -6.11 7.56
CA SER A 251 28.07 -5.62 7.99
C SER A 251 27.93 -4.54 9.09
N LYS A 252 28.85 -4.58 10.05
CA LYS A 252 28.88 -3.68 11.20
C LYS A 252 29.93 -2.58 11.00
N PRO A 253 29.63 -1.34 11.45
CA PRO A 253 30.58 -0.21 11.34
C PRO A 253 31.56 -0.15 12.48
N SER A 254 32.80 0.30 12.18
CA SER A 254 33.77 0.85 13.13
C SER A 254 34.19 2.23 12.66
N LEU A 255 33.85 3.28 13.40
CA LEU A 255 34.18 4.66 13.03
C LEU A 255 35.60 4.99 13.49
N LEU A 256 36.46 5.36 12.54
CA LEU A 256 37.89 5.59 12.78
C LEU A 256 38.23 7.03 13.15
N ASN A 257 37.36 7.99 12.84
CA ASN A 257 37.64 9.42 13.04
C ASN A 257 36.58 10.17 13.88
N ALA A 258 35.99 9.49 14.86
CA ALA A 258 34.90 10.05 15.68
C ALA A 258 35.25 11.38 16.33
N GLU A 259 36.45 11.50 16.93
CA GLU A 259 36.89 12.71 17.62
C GLU A 259 37.13 13.90 16.68
N GLU A 260 37.57 13.63 15.45
CA GLU A 260 37.70 14.63 14.40
C GLU A 260 36.34 15.21 14.00
N ILE A 261 35.37 14.32 13.78
CA ILE A 261 34.02 14.69 13.36
C ILE A 261 33.28 15.48 14.44
N ARG A 262 33.37 15.09 15.72
CA ARG A 262 32.71 15.79 16.83
C ARG A 262 33.18 17.23 17.00
N LYS A 263 34.42 17.57 16.56
CA LYS A 263 34.97 18.93 16.64
C LYS A 263 34.48 19.89 15.54
N ILE A 264 33.74 19.36 14.55
CA ILE A 264 33.22 20.21 13.46
C ILE A 264 32.09 21.10 14.01
N THR A 265 32.20 22.39 13.84
CA THR A 265 31.19 23.35 14.31
C THR A 265 29.79 23.04 13.79
N GLY A 266 28.84 22.92 14.69
CA GLY A 266 27.44 22.61 14.41
C GLY A 266 27.13 21.13 14.30
N VAL A 267 28.11 20.23 14.41
CA VAL A 267 27.87 18.82 14.73
C VAL A 267 27.44 18.72 16.18
N ILE A 268 26.34 18.01 16.42
CA ILE A 268 25.81 17.76 17.77
C ILE A 268 26.42 16.49 18.32
N ASP A 269 26.40 15.39 17.55
CA ASP A 269 27.05 14.14 17.91
C ASP A 269 27.17 13.19 16.69
N VAL A 270 27.94 12.12 16.89
CA VAL A 270 28.09 10.98 15.99
C VAL A 270 27.69 9.71 16.74
N VAL A 271 26.70 9.01 16.25
CA VAL A 271 26.05 7.87 16.91
C VAL A 271 26.34 6.59 16.15
N THR A 272 26.96 5.62 16.82
CA THR A 272 27.16 4.29 16.22
C THR A 272 25.91 3.44 16.39
N LEU A 273 25.36 2.95 15.28
CA LEU A 273 24.26 2.00 15.17
C LEU A 273 24.79 0.65 14.69
N ASN A 274 24.01 -0.41 14.86
CA ASN A 274 24.43 -1.76 14.41
C ASN A 274 24.73 -1.87 12.90
N HIS A 275 24.13 -0.99 12.11
CA HIS A 275 24.15 -1.04 10.64
C HIS A 275 24.70 0.24 9.99
N GLY A 276 25.18 1.18 10.79
CA GLY A 276 25.66 2.45 10.25
C GLY A 276 26.13 3.44 11.31
N ILE A 277 26.60 4.58 10.83
CA ILE A 277 27.02 5.70 11.65
C ILE A 277 26.10 6.89 11.40
N GLY A 278 25.38 7.32 12.44
CA GLY A 278 24.53 8.50 12.42
C GLY A 278 25.34 9.78 12.69
N VAL A 279 25.07 10.82 11.92
CA VAL A 279 25.54 12.19 12.16
C VAL A 279 24.34 13.04 12.51
N VAL A 280 24.40 13.72 13.65
CA VAL A 280 23.39 14.71 14.05
C VAL A 280 24.01 16.09 14.03
N ALA A 281 23.39 17.04 13.31
CA ALA A 281 23.87 18.41 13.17
C ALA A 281 22.72 19.44 13.23
N ASP A 282 23.07 20.71 13.39
CA ASP A 282 22.14 21.83 13.47
C ASP A 282 21.36 22.07 12.14
N THR A 283 21.95 21.68 11.00
CA THR A 283 21.31 21.75 9.68
C THR A 283 21.50 20.47 8.90
N LEU A 284 20.55 20.18 7.99
CA LEU A 284 20.61 19.02 7.11
C LEU A 284 21.85 19.08 6.20
N GLU A 285 22.14 20.24 5.62
CA GLU A 285 23.29 20.44 4.75
C GLU A 285 24.60 20.07 5.46
N LYS A 286 24.75 20.49 6.70
CA LYS A 286 25.93 20.16 7.52
C LYS A 286 26.01 18.68 7.81
N ALA A 287 24.89 18.07 8.23
CA ALA A 287 24.84 16.62 8.47
C ALA A 287 25.29 15.82 7.24
N LEU A 288 24.81 16.18 6.04
CA LEU A 288 25.20 15.55 4.78
C LEU A 288 26.68 15.76 4.44
N LYS A 289 27.20 16.98 4.58
CA LYS A 289 28.63 17.28 4.35
C LYS A 289 29.54 16.48 5.30
N VAL A 290 29.13 16.35 6.56
CA VAL A 290 29.87 15.59 7.57
C VAL A 290 29.77 14.09 7.33
N LYS A 291 28.59 13.57 6.91
CA LYS A 291 28.43 12.17 6.49
C LYS A 291 29.48 11.74 5.46
N ALA A 292 29.81 12.62 4.50
CA ALA A 292 30.81 12.35 3.48
C ALA A 292 32.26 12.31 4.00
N GLN A 293 32.53 12.80 5.22
CA GLN A 293 33.85 12.81 5.85
C GLN A 293 34.10 11.64 6.79
N LEU A 294 33.08 10.81 7.04
CA LEU A 294 33.19 9.65 7.91
C LEU A 294 34.19 8.63 7.34
N LYS A 295 35.14 8.20 8.15
CA LYS A 295 36.06 7.11 7.84
C LYS A 295 35.58 5.86 8.58
N ILE A 296 34.86 4.99 7.84
CA ILE A 296 34.23 3.82 8.43
C ILE A 296 34.88 2.54 7.89
N GLN A 297 35.26 1.67 8.80
CA GLN A 297 35.66 0.31 8.49
C GLN A 297 34.44 -0.59 8.71
N TRP A 298 34.08 -1.35 7.69
CA TRP A 298 32.96 -2.30 7.73
C TRP A 298 33.47 -3.72 7.99
N SER A 299 32.71 -4.48 8.80
CA SER A 299 33.00 -5.91 8.97
C SER A 299 32.77 -6.65 7.67
N THR A 300 33.49 -7.77 7.47
CA THR A 300 33.48 -8.60 6.25
C THR A 300 32.75 -9.93 6.43
N ASP A 301 32.19 -10.19 7.60
CA ASP A 301 31.56 -11.45 8.00
C ASP A 301 30.06 -11.52 7.69
N ALA A 302 29.52 -10.53 7.01
CA ALA A 302 28.10 -10.48 6.68
C ALA A 302 27.72 -11.59 5.68
N LYS A 303 26.62 -12.30 5.96
CA LYS A 303 26.09 -13.36 5.09
C LYS A 303 25.85 -12.88 3.66
N ALA A 304 25.39 -11.64 3.49
CA ALA A 304 25.11 -11.07 2.18
C ALA A 304 26.38 -10.84 1.33
N ALA A 305 27.59 -10.83 1.91
CA ALA A 305 28.83 -10.49 1.21
C ALA A 305 29.15 -11.45 0.03
N SER A 306 28.69 -12.69 0.10
CA SER A 306 28.86 -13.69 -0.97
C SER A 306 27.76 -13.66 -2.04
N HIS A 307 26.72 -12.84 -1.88
CA HIS A 307 25.58 -12.83 -2.78
C HIS A 307 25.81 -11.89 -3.98
N SER A 308 25.55 -12.42 -5.18
CA SER A 308 25.50 -11.66 -6.43
C SER A 308 24.33 -12.15 -7.29
N SER A 309 23.60 -11.22 -7.93
CA SER A 309 22.39 -11.54 -8.70
C SER A 309 22.61 -12.57 -9.81
N GLU A 310 23.74 -12.49 -10.51
CA GLU A 310 24.09 -13.42 -11.59
C GLU A 310 24.31 -14.83 -11.06
N GLN A 311 25.10 -14.98 -9.99
CA GLN A 311 25.38 -16.27 -9.34
C GLN A 311 24.10 -16.88 -8.74
N ALA A 312 23.21 -16.05 -8.21
CA ALA A 312 21.94 -16.49 -7.67
C ALA A 312 21.06 -17.19 -8.72
N TYR A 313 21.03 -16.70 -9.95
CA TYR A 313 20.27 -17.36 -11.02
C TYR A 313 20.83 -18.75 -11.38
N ALA A 314 22.14 -18.93 -11.34
CA ALA A 314 22.76 -20.23 -11.54
C ALA A 314 22.38 -21.21 -10.41
N GLU A 315 22.47 -20.77 -9.17
CA GLU A 315 22.02 -21.51 -7.99
C GLU A 315 20.55 -21.89 -8.07
N TYR A 316 19.67 -20.91 -8.33
CA TYR A 316 18.22 -21.17 -8.42
C TYR A 316 17.87 -22.12 -9.57
N SER A 317 18.58 -22.04 -10.70
CA SER A 317 18.42 -22.99 -11.80
C SER A 317 18.72 -24.42 -11.38
N THR A 318 19.83 -24.63 -10.64
CA THR A 318 20.16 -25.95 -10.08
C THR A 318 19.10 -26.43 -9.10
N LEU A 319 18.63 -25.52 -8.21
CA LEU A 319 17.63 -25.85 -7.19
C LEU A 319 16.28 -26.27 -7.77
N VAL A 320 15.79 -25.60 -8.82
CA VAL A 320 14.47 -25.93 -9.39
C VAL A 320 14.51 -27.23 -10.20
N MET A 321 15.67 -27.60 -10.74
CA MET A 321 15.87 -28.83 -11.53
C MET A 321 16.24 -30.05 -10.68
N ASP A 322 16.61 -29.90 -9.40
CA ASP A 322 16.94 -31.01 -8.50
C ASP A 322 15.69 -31.77 -8.06
N GLU A 323 15.44 -32.92 -8.64
CA GLU A 323 14.27 -33.77 -8.32
C GLU A 323 14.31 -34.34 -6.89
N ASN A 324 15.49 -34.47 -6.29
CA ASN A 324 15.64 -34.98 -4.94
C ASN A 324 15.37 -33.94 -3.87
N ARG A 325 15.37 -32.64 -4.23
CA ARG A 325 15.14 -31.56 -3.33
C ARG A 325 13.64 -31.26 -3.23
N LYS A 326 13.05 -31.48 -2.06
CA LYS A 326 11.70 -31.06 -1.75
C LYS A 326 11.73 -29.65 -1.15
N GLY A 327 10.87 -28.78 -1.66
CA GLY A 327 10.59 -27.48 -1.10
C GLY A 327 9.33 -27.46 -0.22
N ARG A 328 8.90 -26.28 0.17
CA ARG A 328 7.61 -26.09 0.84
C ARG A 328 6.48 -26.18 -0.21
N SER A 329 5.59 -27.16 -0.05
CA SER A 329 4.37 -27.23 -0.86
C SER A 329 3.47 -26.04 -0.58
N LEU A 330 3.05 -25.36 -1.64
CA LEU A 330 2.07 -24.26 -1.59
C LEU A 330 0.68 -24.77 -1.94
N GLU A 331 0.60 -25.63 -2.96
CA GLU A 331 -0.63 -26.28 -3.40
C GLU A 331 -0.28 -27.64 -4.02
N ALA A 332 -1.09 -28.66 -3.75
CA ALA A 332 -0.99 -29.95 -4.39
C ALA A 332 -2.38 -30.55 -4.56
N LYS A 333 -2.64 -31.10 -5.76
CA LYS A 333 -3.93 -31.71 -6.10
C LYS A 333 -3.70 -32.82 -7.14
N GLY A 334 -4.45 -33.93 -7.02
CA GLY A 334 -4.42 -35.05 -7.95
C GLY A 334 -3.11 -35.84 -7.92
N ASP A 335 -2.78 -36.50 -9.02
CA ASP A 335 -1.54 -37.29 -9.23
C ASP A 335 -0.73 -36.72 -10.40
N LEU A 336 0.05 -35.69 -10.11
CA LEU A 336 0.87 -34.98 -11.09
C LEU A 336 1.78 -35.92 -11.92
N ASN A 337 2.41 -36.91 -11.25
CA ASN A 337 3.38 -37.78 -11.92
C ASN A 337 2.73 -38.67 -12.98
N ASN A 338 1.58 -39.26 -12.65
CA ASN A 338 0.82 -40.04 -13.61
C ASN A 338 0.25 -39.13 -14.73
N ALA A 339 -0.27 -37.97 -14.37
CA ALA A 339 -0.81 -37.01 -15.35
C ALA A 339 0.26 -36.50 -16.36
N LEU A 340 1.48 -36.25 -15.92
CA LEU A 340 2.62 -35.90 -16.79
C LEU A 340 3.04 -37.08 -17.69
N LYS A 341 3.04 -38.30 -17.15
CA LYS A 341 3.42 -39.53 -17.90
C LYS A 341 2.40 -39.83 -19.00
N ASP A 342 1.11 -39.62 -18.72
CA ASP A 342 0.01 -39.88 -19.64
C ASP A 342 -0.26 -38.71 -20.61
N ALA A 343 0.47 -37.61 -20.48
CA ALA A 343 0.33 -36.45 -21.35
C ALA A 343 0.75 -36.73 -22.79
N GLN A 344 -0.04 -36.27 -23.76
CA GLN A 344 0.31 -36.32 -25.20
C GLN A 344 1.57 -35.50 -25.51
N LYS A 345 1.74 -34.37 -24.83
CA LYS A 345 2.90 -33.49 -24.93
C LYS A 345 3.18 -32.81 -23.59
N VAL A 346 4.46 -32.73 -23.23
CA VAL A 346 4.94 -32.00 -22.06
C VAL A 346 5.67 -30.75 -22.52
N TYR A 347 5.30 -29.61 -21.91
CA TYR A 347 5.96 -28.33 -22.11
C TYR A 347 6.72 -27.96 -20.84
N SER A 348 7.83 -27.24 -20.99
CA SER A 348 8.55 -26.67 -19.85
C SER A 348 9.17 -25.32 -20.18
N ALA A 349 9.24 -24.45 -19.21
CA ALA A 349 9.86 -23.13 -19.32
C ALA A 349 10.44 -22.64 -18.00
N THR A 350 11.45 -21.78 -18.08
CA THR A 350 12.05 -21.10 -16.93
C THR A 350 11.94 -19.61 -17.11
N TYR A 351 11.43 -18.90 -16.08
CA TYR A 351 11.28 -17.45 -16.05
C TYR A 351 12.16 -16.84 -14.98
N LYS A 352 12.60 -15.60 -15.20
CA LYS A 352 13.48 -14.85 -14.29
C LYS A 352 12.91 -13.47 -14.01
N ASN A 353 13.10 -13.02 -12.77
CA ASN A 353 12.66 -11.69 -12.34
C ASN A 353 13.74 -11.07 -11.44
N ASP A 354 14.23 -9.89 -11.80
CA ASP A 354 15.28 -9.18 -11.05
C ASP A 354 14.73 -8.57 -9.74
N TYR A 355 15.64 -8.16 -8.83
CA TYR A 355 15.27 -7.33 -7.70
C TYR A 355 14.70 -5.99 -8.17
N LEU A 356 13.69 -5.48 -7.44
CA LEU A 356 13.15 -4.13 -7.62
C LEU A 356 13.19 -3.36 -6.32
N TYR A 357 13.28 -2.02 -6.42
CA TYR A 357 13.09 -1.10 -5.30
C TYR A 357 11.81 -0.28 -5.46
N HIS A 358 11.27 0.23 -4.35
CA HIS A 358 9.97 0.93 -4.32
C HIS A 358 10.01 2.31 -4.97
N ALA A 359 11.16 2.99 -4.90
CA ALA A 359 11.43 4.30 -5.49
C ALA A 359 10.35 5.37 -5.21
N GLN A 360 9.76 5.35 -4.01
CA GLN A 360 8.77 6.34 -3.57
C GLN A 360 9.36 7.75 -3.66
N MET A 361 8.56 8.74 -4.12
CA MET A 361 9.07 10.10 -4.37
C MET A 361 9.55 10.82 -3.12
N GLU A 362 8.81 10.73 -2.01
CA GLU A 362 9.27 11.22 -0.71
C GLU A 362 10.27 10.22 -0.10
N PRO A 363 11.55 10.60 0.11
CA PRO A 363 12.51 9.76 0.80
C PRO A 363 12.05 9.43 2.23
N LEU A 364 12.50 8.31 2.78
CA LEU A 364 12.14 7.91 4.14
C LEU A 364 12.59 8.95 5.16
N ASN A 365 11.69 9.33 6.03
CA ASN A 365 11.96 10.32 7.06
C ASN A 365 11.03 10.14 8.27
N ALA A 366 11.49 10.60 9.43
CA ALA A 366 10.70 10.70 10.64
C ALA A 366 11.27 11.80 11.55
N VAL A 367 10.40 12.40 12.38
CA VAL A 367 10.81 13.26 13.48
C VAL A 367 10.47 12.55 14.78
N VAL A 368 11.42 12.52 15.72
CA VAL A 368 11.23 11.97 17.08
C VAL A 368 11.71 12.98 18.10
N ALA A 369 10.86 13.28 19.07
CA ALA A 369 11.17 14.14 20.21
C ALA A 369 10.89 13.42 21.53
N LEU A 370 11.85 13.45 22.47
CA LEU A 370 11.63 13.00 23.84
C LEU A 370 11.23 14.19 24.71
N ALA A 371 10.38 13.95 25.69
CA ALA A 371 10.18 14.90 26.77
C ALA A 371 11.50 15.18 27.49
N PRO A 372 11.71 16.39 28.09
CA PRO A 372 12.97 16.74 28.76
C PRO A 372 13.38 15.75 29.85
N ASP A 373 12.42 15.19 30.58
CA ASP A 373 12.61 14.20 31.63
C ASP A 373 12.76 12.76 31.09
N GLY A 374 12.57 12.55 29.79
CA GLY A 374 12.63 11.24 29.15
C GLY A 374 11.43 10.33 29.40
N SER A 375 10.35 10.83 30.02
CA SER A 375 9.19 10.03 30.46
C SER A 375 8.22 9.71 29.32
N SER A 376 8.29 10.42 28.19
CA SER A 376 7.41 10.26 27.04
C SER A 376 8.08 10.70 25.74
N ALA A 377 7.46 10.39 24.61
CA ALA A 377 7.96 10.78 23.29
C ALA A 377 6.84 11.08 22.30
N GLU A 378 7.16 11.91 21.33
CA GLU A 378 6.34 12.23 20.18
C GLU A 378 7.04 11.81 18.89
N VAL A 379 6.26 11.28 17.95
CA VAL A 379 6.75 10.77 16.65
C VAL A 379 5.88 11.34 15.54
N TRP A 380 6.48 11.95 14.54
CA TRP A 380 5.82 12.41 13.31
C TRP A 380 6.39 11.62 12.14
N CYS A 381 5.56 10.86 11.45
CA CYS A 381 6.00 10.09 10.28
C CYS A 381 4.84 9.76 9.34
N GLY A 382 5.19 9.50 8.09
CA GLY A 382 4.31 8.85 7.12
C GLY A 382 4.57 7.33 7.13
N SER A 383 3.63 6.55 7.68
CA SER A 383 3.77 5.09 7.80
C SER A 383 2.54 4.34 7.31
N GLN A 384 2.75 3.22 6.59
CA GLN A 384 1.69 2.28 6.23
C GLN A 384 1.28 1.35 7.40
N ALA A 385 2.05 1.38 8.50
CA ALA A 385 1.81 0.61 9.73
C ALA A 385 2.12 1.48 10.95
N PRO A 386 1.30 2.52 11.21
CA PRO A 386 1.59 3.51 12.24
C PRO A 386 1.62 2.94 13.65
N ASP A 387 0.82 1.93 13.95
CA ASP A 387 0.86 1.19 15.22
C ASP A 387 2.22 0.51 15.43
N SER A 388 2.75 -0.12 14.38
CA SER A 388 4.07 -0.75 14.43
C SER A 388 5.19 0.28 14.55
N ALA A 389 5.05 1.43 13.88
CA ALA A 389 6.00 2.53 13.99
C ALA A 389 6.03 3.11 15.42
N LYS A 390 4.85 3.26 16.07
CA LYS A 390 4.71 3.67 17.47
C LYS A 390 5.40 2.67 18.40
N ALA A 391 5.11 1.37 18.25
CA ALA A 391 5.71 0.31 19.04
C ALA A 391 7.24 0.23 18.87
N ALA A 392 7.73 0.38 17.63
CA ALA A 392 9.15 0.37 17.32
C ALA A 392 9.90 1.56 17.96
N ALA A 393 9.33 2.76 17.90
CA ALA A 393 9.88 3.92 18.56
C ALA A 393 9.92 3.71 20.10
N ALA A 394 8.83 3.24 20.70
CA ALA A 394 8.74 2.94 22.12
C ALA A 394 9.84 1.96 22.56
N LYS A 395 10.01 0.87 21.82
CA LYS A 395 11.04 -0.15 22.06
C LYS A 395 12.46 0.43 22.05
N VAL A 396 12.81 1.24 21.05
CA VAL A 396 14.13 1.86 20.93
C VAL A 396 14.38 2.85 22.06
N LEU A 397 13.37 3.63 22.41
CA LEU A 397 13.44 4.61 23.49
C LEU A 397 13.47 3.97 24.88
N GLY A 398 12.96 2.74 25.02
CA GLY A 398 12.80 2.05 26.31
C GLY A 398 11.57 2.55 27.08
N LEU A 399 10.53 2.97 26.36
CA LEU A 399 9.27 3.48 26.91
C LEU A 399 8.14 2.46 26.72
N ASP A 400 7.11 2.54 27.56
CA ASP A 400 5.82 1.91 27.29
C ASP A 400 5.14 2.59 26.11
N GLU A 401 4.42 1.83 25.26
CA GLU A 401 3.75 2.38 24.07
C GLU A 401 2.72 3.48 24.40
N SER A 402 2.12 3.42 25.61
CA SER A 402 1.19 4.46 26.08
C SER A 402 1.86 5.81 26.35
N LYS A 403 3.20 5.82 26.45
CA LYS A 403 4.02 7.03 26.62
C LYS A 403 4.53 7.60 25.31
N VAL A 404 4.20 6.97 24.18
CA VAL A 404 4.57 7.44 22.84
C VAL A 404 3.31 7.88 22.11
N THR A 405 3.31 9.12 21.61
CA THR A 405 2.26 9.64 20.72
C THR A 405 2.80 9.69 19.31
N LEU A 406 2.09 9.06 18.35
CA LEU A 406 2.45 9.13 16.95
C LEU A 406 1.40 9.96 16.20
N TYR A 407 1.88 10.95 15.47
CA TYR A 407 1.11 11.84 14.58
C TYR A 407 1.29 11.38 13.14
N PRO A 408 0.27 10.77 12.51
CA PRO A 408 0.34 10.35 11.13
C PRO A 408 0.31 11.54 10.18
N HIS A 409 1.06 11.44 9.08
CA HIS A 409 1.14 12.44 8.03
C HIS A 409 0.87 11.80 6.66
N PHE A 410 0.57 12.62 5.65
CA PHE A 410 0.57 12.17 4.27
C PHE A 410 1.93 11.55 3.91
N LEU A 411 1.88 10.53 3.07
CA LEU A 411 3.05 9.88 2.51
C LEU A 411 3.21 10.22 1.04
N GLY A 412 4.40 10.62 0.63
CA GLY A 412 4.76 10.82 -0.78
C GLY A 412 5.08 9.51 -1.50
N GLY A 413 4.11 8.56 -1.43
CA GLY A 413 4.25 7.20 -1.91
C GLY A 413 4.69 6.21 -0.82
N GLY A 414 4.37 4.94 -1.00
CA GLY A 414 4.74 3.89 -0.05
C GLY A 414 5.04 2.56 -0.71
N PHE A 415 4.11 2.05 -1.52
CA PHE A 415 4.20 0.84 -2.34
C PHE A 415 4.60 -0.44 -1.58
N GLY A 416 4.47 -0.42 -0.23
CA GLY A 416 4.90 -1.49 0.67
C GLY A 416 6.13 -1.13 1.52
N ARG A 417 6.99 -0.21 1.09
CA ARG A 417 8.23 0.16 1.79
C ARG A 417 7.98 0.71 3.19
N ARG A 418 7.00 1.60 3.32
CA ARG A 418 6.69 2.30 4.57
C ARG A 418 5.86 1.47 5.55
N SER A 419 5.64 0.18 5.28
CA SER A 419 5.16 -0.77 6.28
C SER A 419 6.29 -1.34 7.16
N ASN A 420 7.55 -0.98 6.89
CA ASN A 420 8.69 -1.22 7.76
C ASN A 420 8.98 0.01 8.63
N THR A 421 9.63 -0.20 9.76
CA THR A 421 9.81 0.79 10.83
C THR A 421 11.25 1.31 10.96
N ASP A 422 12.15 0.81 10.12
CA ASP A 422 13.60 1.07 10.23
C ASP A 422 13.96 2.57 10.30
N TYR A 423 13.35 3.41 9.50
CA TYR A 423 13.59 4.87 9.52
C TYR A 423 13.07 5.55 10.79
N VAL A 424 12.02 4.99 11.42
CA VAL A 424 11.50 5.48 12.70
C VAL A 424 12.39 5.03 13.85
N GLU A 425 12.86 3.78 13.82
CA GLU A 425 13.81 3.23 14.80
C GLU A 425 15.13 4.01 14.79
N GLU A 426 15.64 4.34 13.60
CA GLU A 426 16.83 5.16 13.43
C GLU A 426 16.64 6.57 14.00
N ALA A 427 15.52 7.24 13.69
CA ALA A 427 15.19 8.56 14.23
C ALA A 427 15.11 8.54 15.78
N ALA A 428 14.46 7.51 16.33
CA ALA A 428 14.34 7.31 17.76
C ALA A 428 15.72 7.08 18.44
N ALA A 429 16.57 6.29 17.81
CA ALA A 429 17.92 6.04 18.31
C ALA A 429 18.78 7.31 18.36
N LEU A 430 18.73 8.11 17.30
CA LEU A 430 19.43 9.39 17.26
C LEU A 430 18.88 10.39 18.30
N ALA A 431 17.54 10.52 18.39
CA ALA A 431 16.91 11.41 19.38
C ALA A 431 17.24 11.02 20.82
N LYS A 432 17.26 9.70 21.12
CA LYS A 432 17.68 9.17 22.43
C LYS A 432 19.12 9.54 22.77
N ALA A 433 20.03 9.41 21.79
CA ALA A 433 21.45 9.70 21.99
C ALA A 433 21.72 11.17 22.27
N VAL A 434 21.11 12.08 21.50
CA VAL A 434 21.41 13.53 21.62
C VAL A 434 20.45 14.28 22.56
N ARG A 435 19.37 13.66 23.03
CA ARG A 435 18.31 14.25 23.86
C ARG A 435 17.75 15.57 23.29
N LYS A 436 17.57 15.60 21.97
CA LYS A 436 16.96 16.70 21.22
C LYS A 436 15.92 16.12 20.24
N PRO A 437 14.95 16.91 19.78
CA PRO A 437 14.13 16.53 18.66
C PRO A 437 15.00 16.29 17.42
N VAL A 438 14.93 15.12 16.81
CA VAL A 438 15.71 14.77 15.63
C VAL A 438 14.80 14.50 14.45
N LYS A 439 15.06 15.18 13.35
CA LYS A 439 14.54 14.83 12.02
C LYS A 439 15.56 13.98 11.29
N LEU A 440 15.27 12.70 11.15
CA LEU A 440 16.03 11.81 10.29
C LEU A 440 15.56 11.95 8.85
N LEU A 441 16.50 12.03 7.92
CA LEU A 441 16.23 11.99 6.48
C LEU A 441 17.15 10.97 5.80
N TRP A 442 16.54 10.07 5.02
CA TRP A 442 17.25 9.24 4.04
C TRP A 442 17.44 10.04 2.76
N THR A 443 18.58 9.90 2.08
CA THR A 443 18.74 10.40 0.71
C THR A 443 18.19 9.37 -0.28
N ARG A 444 18.09 9.71 -1.58
CA ARG A 444 17.68 8.73 -2.60
C ARG A 444 18.71 7.61 -2.72
N GLU A 445 19.97 7.92 -2.55
CA GLU A 445 21.06 6.93 -2.53
C GLU A 445 20.90 5.97 -1.35
N ASP A 446 20.59 6.48 -0.17
CA ASP A 446 20.27 5.63 1.01
C ASP A 446 19.11 4.69 0.72
N ASP A 447 18.03 5.21 0.09
CA ASP A 447 16.86 4.43 -0.26
C ASP A 447 17.18 3.28 -1.22
N LEU A 448 17.94 3.54 -2.27
CA LEU A 448 18.27 2.54 -3.30
C LEU A 448 19.35 1.56 -2.85
N GLN A 449 20.41 2.05 -2.21
CA GLN A 449 21.56 1.23 -1.85
C GLN A 449 21.35 0.42 -0.56
N TYR A 450 20.57 0.95 0.39
CA TYR A 450 20.28 0.27 1.65
C TYR A 450 18.81 -0.11 1.80
N GLY A 451 18.02 -0.01 0.74
CA GLY A 451 16.61 -0.33 0.73
C GLY A 451 16.28 -1.79 1.04
N GLN A 452 14.99 -2.09 0.97
CA GLN A 452 14.48 -3.46 1.02
C GLN A 452 13.82 -3.75 -0.33
N TYR A 453 14.18 -4.85 -0.96
CA TYR A 453 13.86 -5.11 -2.37
C TYR A 453 12.70 -6.10 -2.52
N ARG A 454 11.92 -5.96 -3.60
CA ARG A 454 11.16 -7.11 -4.09
C ARG A 454 12.16 -8.20 -4.45
N PRO A 455 11.96 -9.44 -3.99
CA PRO A 455 12.93 -10.53 -4.22
C PRO A 455 13.22 -10.80 -5.69
N ILE A 456 14.47 -11.16 -5.97
CA ILE A 456 14.89 -11.86 -7.18
C ILE A 456 14.35 -13.29 -7.15
N CYS A 457 13.89 -13.81 -8.27
CA CYS A 457 13.45 -15.21 -8.35
C CYS A 457 13.64 -15.82 -9.74
N LEU A 458 13.70 -17.15 -9.72
CA LEU A 458 13.63 -18.01 -10.89
C LEU A 458 12.45 -18.97 -10.69
N GLN A 459 11.69 -19.17 -11.75
CA GLN A 459 10.46 -19.95 -11.76
C GLN A 459 10.54 -21.00 -12.87
N TYR A 460 10.37 -22.28 -12.51
CA TYR A 460 10.29 -23.39 -13.45
C TYR A 460 8.85 -23.87 -13.52
N LEU A 461 8.32 -23.94 -14.74
CA LEU A 461 7.00 -24.46 -15.01
C LEU A 461 7.10 -25.66 -15.96
N GLU A 462 6.24 -26.65 -15.72
CA GLU A 462 6.07 -27.82 -16.56
C GLU A 462 4.58 -28.16 -16.63
N ALA A 463 4.08 -28.44 -17.83
CA ALA A 463 2.68 -28.77 -18.03
C ALA A 463 2.52 -29.90 -19.02
N GLY A 464 1.66 -30.88 -18.66
CA GLY A 464 1.18 -31.92 -19.55
C GLY A 464 -0.12 -31.48 -20.24
N VAL A 465 -0.26 -31.80 -21.51
CA VAL A 465 -1.50 -31.61 -22.24
C VAL A 465 -2.02 -32.93 -22.81
N ASP A 466 -3.33 -33.11 -22.85
CA ASP A 466 -4.01 -34.26 -23.43
C ASP A 466 -4.11 -34.18 -24.98
N GLN A 467 -4.71 -35.18 -25.63
CA GLN A 467 -4.92 -35.22 -27.06
C GLN A 467 -5.81 -34.06 -27.59
N ALA A 468 -6.71 -33.54 -26.77
CA ALA A 468 -7.54 -32.40 -27.11
C ALA A 468 -6.81 -31.06 -26.90
N GLY A 469 -5.59 -31.12 -26.32
CA GLY A 469 -4.77 -29.96 -26.00
C GLY A 469 -5.25 -29.21 -24.76
N ASN A 470 -5.87 -29.90 -23.82
CA ASN A 470 -6.20 -29.34 -22.52
C ASN A 470 -5.03 -29.58 -21.56
N ILE A 471 -4.71 -28.60 -20.70
CA ILE A 471 -3.74 -28.78 -19.63
C ILE A 471 -4.35 -29.71 -18.59
N ASN A 472 -3.74 -30.87 -18.38
CA ASN A 472 -4.16 -31.88 -17.43
C ASN A 472 -3.16 -32.03 -16.25
N ALA A 473 -1.92 -31.60 -16.41
CA ALA A 473 -0.89 -31.61 -15.40
C ALA A 473 -0.17 -30.25 -15.33
N TRP A 474 0.11 -29.78 -14.11
CA TRP A 474 0.82 -28.51 -13.89
C TRP A 474 1.78 -28.61 -12.73
N LYS A 475 3.06 -28.40 -12.99
CA LYS A 475 4.13 -28.32 -12.00
C LYS A 475 4.72 -26.92 -12.00
N TYR A 476 4.83 -26.31 -10.82
CA TYR A 476 5.38 -24.97 -10.68
C TYR A 476 6.34 -24.93 -9.49
N ILE A 477 7.62 -24.65 -9.75
CA ILE A 477 8.67 -24.55 -8.73
C ILE A 477 9.23 -23.13 -8.76
N ILE A 478 9.23 -22.48 -7.61
CA ILE A 478 9.76 -21.12 -7.42
C ILE A 478 11.02 -21.22 -6.56
N SER A 479 12.12 -20.60 -7.00
CA SER A 479 13.32 -20.43 -6.18
C SER A 479 13.76 -18.97 -6.13
N GLY A 480 14.26 -18.55 -5.00
CA GLY A 480 14.69 -17.17 -4.76
C GLY A 480 14.87 -16.84 -3.29
N THR A 481 15.21 -15.59 -2.99
CA THR A 481 15.29 -15.09 -1.61
C THR A 481 14.00 -14.33 -1.23
N GLY A 482 13.46 -14.53 -0.02
CA GLY A 482 12.29 -13.78 0.46
C GLY A 482 11.06 -14.60 0.84
N ASP A 483 11.14 -15.92 0.84
CA ASP A 483 10.13 -16.88 1.35
C ASP A 483 8.68 -16.53 0.96
N ASN A 484 7.82 -16.14 1.90
CA ASN A 484 6.41 -15.84 1.63
C ASN A 484 6.18 -14.71 0.60
N LEU A 485 7.17 -13.83 0.39
CA LEU A 485 7.10 -12.81 -0.66
C LEU A 485 7.11 -13.45 -2.05
N LEU A 486 7.77 -14.58 -2.21
CA LEU A 486 7.82 -15.35 -3.47
C LEU A 486 6.56 -16.17 -3.69
N ALA A 487 5.97 -16.72 -2.63
CA ALA A 487 4.79 -17.59 -2.71
C ALA A 487 3.52 -16.85 -3.16
N SER A 488 3.40 -15.58 -2.80
CA SER A 488 2.18 -14.78 -3.05
C SER A 488 1.82 -14.72 -4.53
N GLY A 489 0.64 -15.19 -4.92
CA GLY A 489 0.16 -15.21 -6.30
C GLY A 489 0.62 -16.39 -7.15
N ALA A 490 1.24 -17.40 -6.54
CA ALA A 490 1.59 -18.65 -7.22
C ALA A 490 0.36 -19.51 -7.50
N GLU A 491 -0.68 -19.41 -6.67
CA GLU A 491 -1.93 -20.14 -6.79
C GLU A 491 -2.73 -19.70 -8.04
N MET A 492 -3.52 -20.60 -8.59
CA MET A 492 -4.32 -20.39 -9.80
C MET A 492 -5.81 -20.72 -9.58
N PRO A 493 -6.51 -20.06 -8.65
CA PRO A 493 -7.84 -20.45 -8.20
C PRO A 493 -8.93 -20.35 -9.28
N PHE A 494 -8.66 -19.65 -10.37
CA PHE A 494 -9.63 -19.45 -11.46
C PHE A 494 -9.36 -20.32 -12.69
N TYR A 495 -8.32 -21.15 -12.67
CA TYR A 495 -8.04 -22.11 -13.72
C TYR A 495 -8.41 -23.54 -13.27
N THR A 496 -9.17 -24.23 -14.12
CA THR A 496 -9.58 -25.63 -13.85
C THR A 496 -8.43 -26.54 -14.27
N LEU A 497 -7.58 -26.91 -13.30
CA LEU A 497 -6.46 -27.82 -13.47
C LEU A 497 -6.68 -29.06 -12.58
N PRO A 498 -6.75 -30.27 -13.16
CA PRO A 498 -7.04 -31.49 -12.36
C PRO A 498 -5.87 -31.93 -11.48
N ASP A 499 -4.66 -31.91 -12.01
CA ASP A 499 -3.46 -32.38 -11.34
C ASP A 499 -2.41 -31.26 -11.31
N LEU A 500 -2.05 -30.81 -10.11
CA LEU A 500 -1.10 -29.72 -9.95
C LEU A 500 -0.23 -29.86 -8.71
N GLN A 501 0.98 -29.30 -8.79
CA GLN A 501 1.89 -29.12 -7.67
C GLN A 501 2.60 -27.77 -7.80
N ILE A 502 2.50 -26.96 -6.75
CA ILE A 502 3.18 -25.68 -6.63
C ILE A 502 4.12 -25.75 -5.42
N GLU A 503 5.39 -25.45 -5.61
CA GLU A 503 6.43 -25.63 -4.61
C GLU A 503 7.35 -24.41 -4.53
N LEU A 504 7.74 -24.04 -3.32
CA LEU A 504 8.71 -22.98 -3.04
C LEU A 504 10.02 -23.57 -2.48
N ARG A 505 11.14 -23.27 -3.13
CA ARG A 505 12.51 -23.60 -2.71
C ARG A 505 13.29 -22.33 -2.37
N ALA A 506 12.90 -21.69 -1.26
CA ALA A 506 13.50 -20.42 -0.82
C ALA A 506 14.95 -20.60 -0.36
N VAL A 507 15.76 -19.58 -0.62
CA VAL A 507 17.15 -19.47 -0.17
C VAL A 507 17.30 -18.14 0.58
N ASP A 508 17.98 -18.16 1.72
CA ASP A 508 18.31 -16.94 2.45
C ASP A 508 19.76 -16.54 2.18
N HIS A 509 19.93 -15.44 1.46
CA HIS A 509 21.24 -14.82 1.17
C HIS A 509 21.59 -13.67 2.10
N GLY A 510 20.82 -13.43 3.17
CA GLY A 510 21.04 -12.29 4.06
C GLY A 510 20.62 -10.93 3.45
N MET A 511 19.96 -10.94 2.31
CA MET A 511 19.47 -9.71 1.66
C MET A 511 18.18 -9.20 2.31
N ARG A 512 18.03 -7.87 2.41
CA ARG A 512 16.82 -7.23 2.91
C ARG A 512 15.75 -7.26 1.82
N THR A 513 14.66 -7.98 2.06
CA THR A 513 13.53 -8.06 1.13
C THR A 513 12.25 -7.52 1.76
N LYS A 514 11.33 -7.03 0.93
CA LYS A 514 10.06 -6.45 1.37
C LYS A 514 8.98 -6.58 0.31
N HIS A 515 7.74 -6.45 0.77
CA HIS A 515 6.56 -6.33 -0.07
C HIS A 515 6.71 -5.09 -0.98
N TRP A 516 6.75 -5.32 -2.28
CA TRP A 516 6.62 -4.30 -3.31
C TRP A 516 5.24 -4.46 -3.96
N ARG A 517 4.59 -3.41 -4.42
CA ARG A 517 3.22 -3.41 -4.96
C ARG A 517 2.87 -4.69 -5.71
N ALA A 518 1.84 -5.43 -5.31
CA ALA A 518 1.43 -6.75 -5.75
C ALA A 518 2.30 -7.95 -5.26
N VAL A 519 3.38 -7.71 -4.55
CA VAL A 519 4.25 -8.76 -3.94
C VAL A 519 4.73 -9.77 -4.98
N GLY A 520 4.54 -11.07 -4.76
CA GLY A 520 4.87 -12.13 -5.70
C GLY A 520 3.89 -12.27 -6.88
N HIS A 521 2.71 -11.59 -6.85
CA HIS A 521 1.75 -11.69 -7.96
C HIS A 521 2.33 -11.17 -9.28
N GLY A 522 3.13 -10.10 -9.25
CA GLY A 522 3.80 -9.61 -10.47
C GLY A 522 4.62 -10.70 -11.16
N PRO A 523 5.67 -11.22 -10.51
CA PRO A 523 6.49 -12.31 -11.04
C PRO A 523 5.71 -13.59 -11.35
N ASN A 524 4.86 -14.05 -10.41
CA ASN A 524 4.19 -15.34 -10.56
C ASN A 524 3.14 -15.34 -11.66
N LYS A 525 2.29 -14.29 -11.72
CA LYS A 525 1.31 -14.20 -12.81
C LYS A 525 1.96 -13.97 -14.17
N TYR A 526 3.11 -13.27 -14.21
CA TYR A 526 3.89 -13.19 -15.44
C TYR A 526 4.31 -14.58 -15.93
N ALA A 527 4.92 -15.40 -15.10
CA ALA A 527 5.37 -16.73 -15.48
C ALA A 527 4.21 -17.65 -15.88
N ILE A 528 3.12 -17.67 -15.09
CA ILE A 528 1.93 -18.49 -15.35
C ILE A 528 1.26 -18.10 -16.67
N GLU A 529 0.97 -16.82 -16.86
CA GLU A 529 0.20 -16.33 -18.00
C GLU A 529 0.99 -16.39 -19.31
N ALA A 530 2.31 -16.11 -19.26
CA ALA A 530 3.18 -16.26 -20.42
C ALA A 530 3.33 -17.74 -20.81
N PHE A 531 3.44 -18.65 -19.85
CA PHE A 531 3.55 -20.08 -20.13
C PHE A 531 2.25 -20.65 -20.73
N ILE A 532 1.07 -20.20 -20.26
CA ILE A 532 -0.22 -20.56 -20.86
C ILE A 532 -0.27 -20.11 -22.32
N ASP A 533 0.21 -18.90 -22.63
CA ASP A 533 0.25 -18.38 -24.00
C ASP A 533 1.22 -19.17 -24.90
N GLU A 534 2.40 -19.55 -24.39
CA GLU A 534 3.35 -20.39 -25.12
C GLU A 534 2.74 -21.74 -25.51
N ILE A 535 1.98 -22.36 -24.58
CA ILE A 535 1.25 -23.59 -24.85
C ILE A 535 0.16 -23.37 -25.90
N ALA A 536 -0.64 -22.30 -25.78
CA ALA A 536 -1.69 -21.97 -26.73
C ALA A 536 -1.12 -21.69 -28.13
N TYR A 537 -0.02 -20.93 -28.20
CA TYR A 537 0.67 -20.59 -29.45
C TYR A 537 1.18 -21.84 -30.19
N ASP A 538 1.88 -22.74 -29.50
CA ASP A 538 2.38 -23.98 -30.09
C ASP A 538 1.25 -24.88 -30.61
N GLN A 539 0.10 -24.90 -29.91
CA GLN A 539 -1.11 -25.62 -30.32
C GLN A 539 -1.94 -24.88 -31.37
N LYS A 540 -1.53 -23.68 -31.78
CA LYS A 540 -2.27 -22.82 -32.73
C LYS A 540 -3.70 -22.49 -32.27
N LYS A 541 -3.89 -22.39 -30.93
CA LYS A 541 -5.14 -22.02 -30.28
C LYS A 541 -5.14 -20.52 -30.02
N ASP A 542 -6.30 -19.88 -30.14
CA ASP A 542 -6.49 -18.50 -29.74
C ASP A 542 -6.30 -18.37 -28.19
N PRO A 543 -5.42 -17.50 -27.68
CA PRO A 543 -5.10 -17.44 -26.27
C PRO A 543 -6.27 -16.93 -25.40
N TYR A 544 -7.17 -16.12 -25.95
CA TYR A 544 -8.40 -15.73 -25.27
C TYR A 544 -9.36 -16.92 -25.10
N GLN A 545 -9.62 -17.67 -26.18
CA GLN A 545 -10.48 -18.85 -26.12
C GLN A 545 -9.88 -19.95 -25.23
N TYR A 546 -8.55 -20.08 -25.24
CA TYR A 546 -7.84 -21.05 -24.40
C TYR A 546 -8.05 -20.74 -22.91
N ARG A 547 -7.93 -19.45 -22.50
CA ARG A 547 -8.24 -19.02 -21.14
C ARG A 547 -9.70 -19.19 -20.78
N ARG A 548 -10.62 -18.88 -21.69
CA ARG A 548 -12.06 -19.12 -21.47
C ARG A 548 -12.35 -20.60 -21.13
N HIS A 549 -11.68 -21.52 -21.84
CA HIS A 549 -11.82 -22.95 -21.55
C HIS A 549 -11.27 -23.31 -20.16
N LEU A 550 -10.11 -22.80 -19.79
CA LEU A 550 -9.52 -23.03 -18.47
C LEU A 550 -10.38 -22.44 -17.34
N MET A 551 -11.06 -21.33 -17.59
CA MET A 551 -11.91 -20.61 -16.61
C MET A 551 -13.40 -21.03 -16.64
N ARG A 552 -13.77 -22.06 -17.40
CA ARG A 552 -15.19 -22.44 -17.66
C ARG A 552 -16.07 -22.56 -16.43
N ASN A 553 -15.50 -22.87 -15.26
CA ASN A 553 -16.21 -23.03 -13.99
C ASN A 553 -16.22 -21.74 -13.13
N HIS A 554 -15.71 -20.62 -13.64
CA HIS A 554 -15.52 -19.38 -12.88
C HIS A 554 -16.19 -18.19 -13.60
N PRO A 555 -17.52 -18.03 -13.52
CA PRO A 555 -18.27 -17.04 -14.32
C PRO A 555 -17.83 -15.60 -14.03
N ARG A 556 -17.42 -15.27 -12.81
CA ARG A 556 -16.92 -13.94 -12.46
C ARG A 556 -15.61 -13.62 -13.18
N ALA A 557 -14.68 -14.57 -13.24
CA ALA A 557 -13.42 -14.42 -13.99
C ALA A 557 -13.65 -14.36 -15.50
N LEU A 558 -14.55 -15.21 -16.03
CA LEU A 558 -14.94 -15.18 -17.44
C LEU A 558 -15.50 -13.82 -17.85
N LYS A 559 -16.38 -13.24 -17.04
CA LYS A 559 -16.98 -11.93 -17.32
C LYS A 559 -15.92 -10.83 -17.44
N VAL A 560 -14.89 -10.85 -16.59
CA VAL A 560 -13.76 -9.91 -16.65
C VAL A 560 -12.93 -10.13 -17.93
N LEU A 561 -12.59 -11.38 -18.24
CA LEU A 561 -11.83 -11.73 -19.44
C LEU A 561 -12.59 -11.35 -20.71
N ASP A 562 -13.90 -11.66 -20.77
CA ASP A 562 -14.74 -11.34 -21.94
C ASP A 562 -14.89 -9.82 -22.11
N THR A 563 -15.04 -9.09 -21.00
CA THR A 563 -15.14 -7.62 -21.01
C THR A 563 -13.89 -6.97 -21.62
N VAL A 564 -12.69 -7.40 -21.21
CA VAL A 564 -11.45 -6.79 -21.74
C VAL A 564 -11.22 -7.16 -23.22
N ALA A 565 -11.58 -8.38 -23.61
CA ALA A 565 -11.49 -8.82 -25.01
C ALA A 565 -12.43 -7.99 -25.90
N GLU A 566 -13.66 -7.73 -25.44
CA GLU A 566 -14.62 -6.84 -26.12
C GLU A 566 -14.09 -5.41 -26.24
N MET A 567 -13.59 -4.81 -25.14
CA MET A 567 -13.02 -3.46 -25.13
C MET A 567 -11.89 -3.30 -26.14
N ALA A 568 -11.00 -4.28 -26.23
CA ALA A 568 -9.87 -4.26 -27.14
C ALA A 568 -10.27 -4.58 -28.60
N GLY A 569 -11.49 -5.11 -28.83
CA GLY A 569 -11.90 -5.67 -30.13
C GLY A 569 -11.01 -6.87 -30.48
N TRP A 570 -10.86 -7.83 -29.56
CA TRP A 570 -10.00 -9.00 -29.77
C TRP A 570 -10.37 -9.73 -31.08
N GLY A 571 -9.36 -10.09 -31.86
CA GLY A 571 -9.54 -10.70 -33.20
C GLY A 571 -9.68 -9.70 -34.33
N LYS A 572 -9.75 -8.38 -34.07
CA LYS A 572 -9.73 -7.38 -35.15
C LYS A 572 -8.40 -7.40 -35.92
N LYS A 573 -8.42 -6.99 -37.19
CA LYS A 573 -7.20 -6.79 -37.96
C LYS A 573 -6.44 -5.57 -37.43
N LEU A 574 -5.20 -5.79 -37.04
CA LEU A 574 -4.32 -4.73 -36.56
C LEU A 574 -3.55 -4.04 -37.69
N SER A 575 -3.03 -2.85 -37.41
CA SER A 575 -2.08 -2.16 -38.26
C SER A 575 -0.81 -2.99 -38.47
N ALA A 576 -0.12 -2.82 -39.57
CA ALA A 576 1.15 -3.51 -39.82
C ALA A 576 2.16 -3.22 -38.73
N GLY A 577 2.88 -4.23 -38.27
CA GLY A 577 3.86 -4.11 -37.21
C GLY A 577 3.28 -4.00 -35.77
N ARG A 578 1.98 -4.30 -35.59
CA ARG A 578 1.29 -4.33 -34.30
C ARG A 578 0.89 -5.75 -33.93
N ALA A 579 0.85 -6.01 -32.61
CA ALA A 579 0.28 -7.24 -32.06
C ALA A 579 -0.41 -6.96 -30.73
N MET A 580 -1.37 -7.80 -30.38
CA MET A 580 -2.05 -7.79 -29.07
C MET A 580 -1.69 -9.04 -28.29
N GLY A 581 -1.62 -8.87 -26.96
CA GLY A 581 -1.54 -9.97 -26.00
C GLY A 581 -2.54 -9.75 -24.87
N ILE A 582 -3.08 -10.86 -24.36
CA ILE A 582 -4.07 -10.89 -23.29
C ILE A 582 -3.53 -11.65 -22.09
N ALA A 583 -3.87 -11.20 -20.89
CA ALA A 583 -3.53 -11.90 -19.65
C ALA A 583 -4.61 -11.67 -18.59
N PHE A 584 -4.66 -12.60 -17.61
CA PHE A 584 -5.57 -12.57 -16.49
C PHE A 584 -4.78 -12.67 -15.17
N ALA A 585 -5.25 -11.99 -14.14
CA ALA A 585 -4.74 -12.17 -12.77
C ALA A 585 -5.82 -11.83 -11.75
N GLU A 586 -5.78 -12.52 -10.61
CA GLU A 586 -6.51 -12.11 -9.42
C GLU A 586 -5.54 -11.49 -8.43
N ARG A 587 -5.98 -10.45 -7.71
CA ARG A 587 -5.26 -9.88 -6.58
C ARG A 587 -6.22 -9.33 -5.52
N SER A 588 -6.09 -9.82 -4.28
CA SER A 588 -6.88 -9.35 -3.12
C SER A 588 -8.41 -9.44 -3.32
N GLY A 589 -8.88 -10.52 -3.96
CA GLY A 589 -10.28 -10.79 -4.24
C GLY A 589 -10.82 -10.10 -5.50
N SER A 590 -9.98 -9.36 -6.22
CA SER A 590 -10.36 -8.69 -7.47
C SER A 590 -9.79 -9.43 -8.69
N PRO A 591 -10.60 -10.20 -9.44
CA PRO A 591 -10.20 -10.69 -10.74
C PRO A 591 -10.03 -9.51 -11.71
N GLY A 592 -8.95 -9.54 -12.47
CA GLY A 592 -8.62 -8.54 -13.47
C GLY A 592 -8.05 -9.17 -14.73
N ALA A 593 -8.23 -8.53 -15.87
CA ALA A 593 -7.63 -8.92 -17.12
C ALA A 593 -7.18 -7.69 -17.92
N GLY A 594 -6.14 -7.86 -18.71
CA GLY A 594 -5.59 -6.81 -19.55
C GLY A 594 -5.26 -7.27 -20.95
N VAL A 595 -5.42 -6.35 -21.89
CA VAL A 595 -4.93 -6.49 -23.27
C VAL A 595 -3.97 -5.34 -23.55
N CYS A 596 -2.79 -5.67 -24.10
CA CYS A 596 -1.82 -4.67 -24.55
C CYS A 596 -1.64 -4.77 -26.07
N GLU A 597 -1.67 -3.63 -26.76
CA GLU A 597 -1.23 -3.51 -28.16
C GLU A 597 0.18 -2.93 -28.21
N ILE A 598 1.09 -3.65 -28.85
CA ILE A 598 2.51 -3.27 -28.92
C ILE A 598 3.01 -3.13 -30.35
N SER A 599 4.13 -2.43 -30.49
CA SER A 599 5.06 -2.54 -31.65
C SER A 599 6.46 -2.82 -31.17
N LEU A 600 7.31 -3.32 -32.06
CA LEU A 600 8.69 -3.69 -31.80
C LEU A 600 9.61 -3.04 -32.84
N ASP A 601 10.56 -2.27 -32.39
CA ASP A 601 11.72 -1.89 -33.19
C ASP A 601 12.75 -3.03 -33.16
N ARG A 602 12.85 -3.78 -34.23
CA ARG A 602 13.75 -4.94 -34.33
C ARG A 602 15.24 -4.56 -34.38
N ALA A 603 15.57 -3.32 -34.73
CA ALA A 603 16.95 -2.85 -34.77
C ALA A 603 17.48 -2.50 -33.37
N THR A 604 16.63 -1.90 -32.55
CA THR A 604 17.00 -1.46 -31.21
C THR A 604 16.53 -2.43 -30.10
N GLY A 605 15.56 -3.31 -30.38
CA GLY A 605 14.94 -4.14 -29.37
C GLY A 605 13.90 -3.40 -28.51
N LYS A 606 13.60 -2.14 -28.81
CA LYS A 606 12.62 -1.34 -28.03
C LYS A 606 11.19 -1.79 -28.33
N ILE A 607 10.46 -2.18 -27.30
CA ILE A 607 9.02 -2.44 -27.35
C ILE A 607 8.29 -1.15 -26.97
N LYS A 608 7.29 -0.74 -27.78
CA LYS A 608 6.38 0.37 -27.45
C LYS A 608 4.98 -0.19 -27.21
N VAL A 609 4.40 0.13 -26.05
CA VAL A 609 3.00 -0.13 -25.76
C VAL A 609 2.18 1.06 -26.24
N HIS A 610 1.18 0.82 -27.08
CA HIS A 610 0.33 1.87 -27.65
C HIS A 610 -0.99 2.01 -26.94
N HIS A 611 -1.61 0.86 -26.64
CA HIS A 611 -2.92 0.81 -26.01
C HIS A 611 -2.92 -0.23 -24.89
N ILE A 612 -3.59 0.12 -23.80
CA ILE A 612 -3.92 -0.81 -22.71
C ILE A 612 -5.42 -0.76 -22.47
N TRP A 613 -6.05 -1.92 -22.51
CA TRP A 613 -7.41 -2.13 -22.02
C TRP A 613 -7.35 -3.00 -20.78
N ALA A 614 -8.07 -2.61 -19.74
CA ALA A 614 -8.13 -3.34 -18.47
C ALA A 614 -9.57 -3.44 -17.99
N ALA A 615 -9.99 -4.64 -17.63
CA ALA A 615 -11.25 -4.89 -16.95
C ALA A 615 -10.97 -5.48 -15.57
N VAL A 616 -11.67 -4.98 -14.54
CA VAL A 616 -11.48 -5.42 -13.15
C VAL A 616 -12.84 -5.54 -12.46
N ASP A 617 -13.08 -6.63 -11.74
CA ASP A 617 -14.21 -6.75 -10.82
C ASP A 617 -13.74 -6.45 -9.39
N GLY A 618 -14.02 -5.26 -8.92
CA GLY A 618 -13.68 -4.78 -7.58
C GLY A 618 -14.82 -4.90 -6.57
N GLY A 619 -15.92 -5.57 -6.92
CA GLY A 619 -17.16 -5.51 -6.15
C GLY A 619 -17.80 -4.13 -6.20
N VAL A 620 -18.42 -3.69 -5.12
CA VAL A 620 -18.96 -2.33 -4.98
C VAL A 620 -17.81 -1.31 -5.03
N ILE A 621 -17.85 -0.41 -5.98
CA ILE A 621 -16.86 0.67 -6.13
C ILE A 621 -17.28 1.86 -5.27
N VAL A 622 -16.53 2.13 -4.21
CA VAL A 622 -16.89 3.19 -3.23
C VAL A 622 -16.70 4.59 -3.80
N GLN A 623 -15.54 4.83 -4.43
CA GLN A 623 -15.20 6.13 -5.03
C GLN A 623 -14.64 5.89 -6.43
N PRO A 624 -15.46 6.09 -7.49
CA PRO A 624 -15.13 5.67 -8.86
C PRO A 624 -13.84 6.29 -9.42
N ASP A 625 -13.64 7.59 -9.25
CA ASP A 625 -12.47 8.30 -9.80
C ASP A 625 -11.17 7.84 -9.15
N ASN A 626 -11.16 7.67 -7.82
CA ASN A 626 -9.99 7.12 -7.12
C ASN A 626 -9.72 5.68 -7.53
N ALA A 627 -10.76 4.85 -7.69
CA ALA A 627 -10.63 3.47 -8.12
C ALA A 627 -10.00 3.39 -9.52
N LYS A 628 -10.44 4.24 -10.45
CA LYS A 628 -9.90 4.35 -11.81
C LYS A 628 -8.44 4.80 -11.77
N ALA A 629 -8.14 5.94 -11.13
CA ALA A 629 -6.78 6.47 -11.02
C ALA A 629 -5.81 5.47 -10.35
N GLN A 630 -6.29 4.72 -9.34
CA GLN A 630 -5.50 3.72 -8.66
C GLN A 630 -5.19 2.52 -9.56
N THR A 631 -6.15 2.09 -10.37
CA THR A 631 -5.95 1.01 -11.34
C THR A 631 -5.01 1.46 -12.46
N GLU A 632 -5.20 2.63 -13.04
CA GLU A 632 -4.31 3.22 -14.05
C GLU A 632 -2.87 3.35 -13.54
N GLY A 633 -2.69 3.89 -12.32
CA GLY A 633 -1.37 3.96 -11.67
C GLY A 633 -0.75 2.60 -11.38
N SER A 634 -1.56 1.56 -11.20
CA SER A 634 -1.10 0.16 -11.06
C SER A 634 -0.58 -0.39 -12.39
N LEU A 635 -1.28 -0.11 -13.50
CA LEU A 635 -0.87 -0.49 -14.86
C LEU A 635 0.44 0.18 -15.25
N LEU A 636 0.57 1.50 -15.04
CA LEU A 636 1.78 2.26 -15.37
C LEU A 636 2.99 1.82 -14.53
N MET A 637 2.79 1.55 -13.23
CA MET A 637 3.85 0.99 -12.40
C MET A 637 4.24 -0.43 -12.84
N GLY A 638 3.28 -1.21 -13.32
CA GLY A 638 3.54 -2.49 -13.97
C GLY A 638 4.43 -2.34 -15.19
N LEU A 639 4.13 -1.39 -16.10
CA LEU A 639 4.97 -1.09 -17.26
C LEU A 639 6.38 -0.65 -16.86
N SER A 640 6.50 0.23 -15.85
CA SER A 640 7.81 0.64 -15.33
C SER A 640 8.65 -0.57 -14.93
N SER A 641 8.07 -1.46 -14.15
CA SER A 641 8.74 -2.64 -13.62
C SER A 641 9.18 -3.66 -14.67
N ILE A 642 8.46 -3.74 -15.79
CA ILE A 642 8.77 -4.72 -16.85
C ILE A 642 9.71 -4.19 -17.93
N PHE A 643 9.95 -2.89 -17.99
CA PHE A 643 10.86 -2.32 -19.01
C PHE A 643 12.16 -1.76 -18.43
N TYR A 644 12.10 -1.19 -17.21
CA TYR A 644 13.17 -0.32 -16.73
C TYR A 644 13.79 -0.77 -15.40
N GLU A 645 12.97 -1.20 -14.45
CA GLU A 645 13.40 -1.31 -13.06
C GLU A 645 14.17 -2.59 -12.77
N SER A 646 15.41 -2.45 -12.30
CA SER A 646 16.25 -3.56 -11.86
C SER A 646 17.27 -3.09 -10.83
N ILE A 647 17.41 -3.81 -9.74
CA ILE A 647 18.53 -3.70 -8.80
C ILE A 647 19.44 -4.88 -9.00
N THR A 648 20.71 -4.61 -9.29
CA THR A 648 21.77 -5.60 -9.40
C THR A 648 22.56 -5.64 -8.09
N ILE A 649 22.71 -6.82 -7.52
CA ILE A 649 23.55 -7.03 -6.35
C ILE A 649 24.88 -7.64 -6.81
N LYS A 650 25.99 -7.09 -6.33
CA LYS A 650 27.33 -7.62 -6.53
C LYS A 650 28.06 -7.64 -5.20
N ASN A 651 28.51 -8.83 -4.78
CA ASN A 651 29.16 -9.03 -3.48
C ASN A 651 28.38 -8.42 -2.31
N GLY A 652 27.07 -8.63 -2.30
CA GLY A 652 26.15 -8.14 -1.25
C GLY A 652 25.75 -6.67 -1.33
N ALA A 653 26.30 -5.89 -2.27
CA ALA A 653 26.02 -4.46 -2.41
C ALA A 653 25.16 -4.16 -3.65
N ALA A 654 24.15 -3.31 -3.50
CA ALA A 654 23.38 -2.80 -4.62
C ALA A 654 24.24 -1.88 -5.48
N GLN A 655 24.11 -2.02 -6.81
CA GLN A 655 24.90 -1.26 -7.77
C GLN A 655 24.22 0.05 -8.17
N GLN A 656 22.88 0.07 -8.16
CA GLN A 656 22.09 1.26 -8.48
C GLN A 656 22.02 2.20 -7.28
N SER A 657 22.08 3.50 -7.57
CA SER A 657 22.17 4.53 -6.53
C SER A 657 21.07 5.60 -6.62
N ASN A 658 20.63 5.96 -7.84
CA ASN A 658 19.64 7.03 -8.04
C ASN A 658 18.91 6.81 -9.38
N PHE A 659 18.00 7.70 -9.77
CA PHE A 659 17.20 7.60 -11.01
C PHE A 659 18.00 7.68 -12.31
N HIS A 660 19.29 8.00 -12.27
CA HIS A 660 20.17 7.97 -13.45
C HIS A 660 20.62 6.54 -13.80
N ASP A 661 20.67 5.63 -12.81
CA ASP A 661 21.07 4.23 -12.97
C ASP A 661 19.97 3.23 -12.52
N TYR A 662 18.86 3.75 -11.98
CA TYR A 662 17.62 3.05 -11.72
C TYR A 662 16.48 3.79 -12.44
N PRO A 663 16.36 3.64 -13.77
CA PRO A 663 15.33 4.31 -14.53
C PRO A 663 13.94 3.80 -14.19
N ILE A 664 12.96 4.71 -14.26
CA ILE A 664 11.53 4.43 -14.13
C ILE A 664 10.80 4.96 -15.36
N LEU A 665 9.58 4.51 -15.59
CA LEU A 665 8.73 4.97 -16.69
C LEU A 665 8.65 6.50 -16.73
N ARG A 666 8.80 7.08 -17.94
CA ARG A 666 8.67 8.51 -18.18
C ARG A 666 7.41 8.82 -18.98
N MET A 667 7.01 10.09 -19.05
CA MET A 667 5.79 10.51 -19.75
C MET A 667 5.81 10.13 -21.24
N GLU A 668 6.96 10.10 -21.88
CA GLU A 668 7.15 9.71 -23.27
C GLU A 668 6.86 8.22 -23.54
N ASP A 669 6.94 7.39 -22.50
CA ASP A 669 6.70 5.94 -22.60
C ASP A 669 5.27 5.55 -22.21
N VAL A 670 4.47 6.52 -21.75
CA VAL A 670 3.06 6.27 -21.41
C VAL A 670 2.28 5.90 -22.66
N PRO A 671 1.43 4.85 -22.63
CA PRO A 671 0.60 4.47 -23.76
C PRO A 671 -0.31 5.60 -24.26
N GLU A 672 -0.60 5.61 -25.57
CA GLU A 672 -1.48 6.60 -26.21
C GLU A 672 -2.89 6.57 -25.63
N THR A 673 -3.39 5.37 -25.28
CA THR A 673 -4.65 5.16 -24.57
C THR A 673 -4.50 4.14 -23.47
N LEU A 674 -5.15 4.43 -22.35
CA LEU A 674 -5.27 3.55 -21.19
C LEU A 674 -6.72 3.57 -20.75
N GLU A 675 -7.42 2.46 -20.95
CA GLU A 675 -8.84 2.36 -20.66
C GLU A 675 -9.08 1.33 -19.57
N VAL A 676 -9.77 1.76 -18.49
CA VAL A 676 -10.16 0.90 -17.36
C VAL A 676 -11.66 0.82 -17.28
N LYS A 677 -12.20 -0.40 -17.21
CA LYS A 677 -13.62 -0.67 -16.98
C LYS A 677 -13.81 -1.54 -15.76
N PHE A 678 -14.61 -1.06 -14.81
CA PHE A 678 -15.05 -1.89 -13.68
C PHE A 678 -16.27 -2.71 -14.13
N VAL A 679 -16.16 -4.02 -13.92
CA VAL A 679 -17.26 -4.95 -14.20
C VAL A 679 -18.29 -4.83 -13.10
N ALA A 680 -19.53 -4.53 -13.44
CA ALA A 680 -20.60 -4.40 -12.46
C ALA A 680 -20.79 -5.70 -11.67
N SER A 681 -20.76 -5.58 -10.34
CA SER A 681 -20.81 -6.67 -9.38
C SER A 681 -21.55 -6.22 -8.12
N ASN A 682 -22.26 -7.14 -7.48
CA ASN A 682 -22.91 -6.93 -6.19
C ASN A 682 -22.06 -7.46 -5.02
N GLU A 683 -20.87 -7.95 -5.30
CA GLU A 683 -19.95 -8.42 -4.27
C GLU A 683 -19.48 -7.25 -3.39
N PRO A 684 -19.17 -7.49 -2.13
CA PRO A 684 -18.51 -6.49 -1.29
C PRO A 684 -17.25 -5.91 -1.95
N PRO A 685 -16.82 -4.68 -1.58
CA PRO A 685 -15.59 -4.11 -2.12
C PRO A 685 -14.39 -5.04 -1.94
N SER A 686 -13.61 -5.21 -2.97
CA SER A 686 -12.35 -5.96 -2.96
C SER A 686 -11.15 -5.06 -3.28
N GLY A 687 -9.93 -5.60 -3.34
CA GLY A 687 -8.71 -4.81 -3.39
C GLY A 687 -8.38 -4.27 -4.77
N LEU A 688 -8.39 -2.97 -4.97
CA LEU A 688 -8.06 -2.32 -6.25
C LEU A 688 -6.64 -1.73 -6.32
N GLY A 689 -5.98 -1.57 -5.17
CA GLY A 689 -4.66 -0.91 -5.11
C GLY A 689 -3.56 -1.55 -5.94
N GLU A 690 -3.67 -2.85 -6.19
CA GLU A 690 -2.64 -3.68 -6.83
C GLU A 690 -3.17 -4.49 -8.02
N ALA A 691 -4.48 -4.46 -8.29
CA ALA A 691 -5.15 -5.37 -9.22
C ALA A 691 -4.65 -5.29 -10.67
N GLY A 692 -4.26 -4.10 -11.15
CA GLY A 692 -3.81 -3.89 -12.52
C GLY A 692 -2.40 -4.39 -12.83
N LEU A 693 -1.51 -4.40 -11.85
CA LEU A 693 -0.08 -4.66 -12.05
C LEU A 693 0.23 -6.09 -12.53
N PRO A 694 -0.39 -7.17 -11.98
CA PRO A 694 0.05 -8.52 -12.27
C PRO A 694 -0.19 -8.99 -13.70
N PHE A 695 -1.18 -8.45 -14.41
CA PHE A 695 -1.49 -8.91 -15.76
C PHE A 695 -0.80 -8.09 -16.87
N ILE A 696 -0.14 -6.96 -16.57
CA ILE A 696 0.50 -6.12 -17.60
C ILE A 696 1.76 -6.78 -18.17
N GLY A 697 2.63 -7.30 -17.32
CA GLY A 697 3.85 -7.97 -17.76
C GLY A 697 3.58 -9.12 -18.74
N PRO A 698 2.70 -10.06 -18.38
CA PRO A 698 2.37 -11.14 -19.30
C PRO A 698 1.59 -10.67 -20.54
N ALA A 699 0.71 -9.66 -20.46
CA ALA A 699 0.03 -9.16 -21.67
C ALA A 699 1.02 -8.60 -22.69
N VAL A 700 2.07 -7.90 -22.27
CA VAL A 700 3.15 -7.44 -23.16
C VAL A 700 3.98 -8.60 -23.69
N ALA A 701 4.35 -9.57 -22.86
CA ALA A 701 5.12 -10.75 -23.27
C ALA A 701 4.35 -11.61 -24.29
N ASN A 702 3.03 -11.75 -24.08
CA ASN A 702 2.13 -12.49 -24.97
C ASN A 702 1.94 -11.79 -26.31
N ALA A 703 1.86 -10.45 -26.34
CA ALA A 703 1.87 -9.68 -27.58
C ALA A 703 3.19 -9.83 -28.34
N PHE A 704 4.32 -9.87 -27.65
CA PHE A 704 5.62 -10.12 -28.25
C PHE A 704 5.73 -11.54 -28.83
N LEU A 705 5.23 -12.56 -28.12
CA LEU A 705 5.12 -13.92 -28.62
C LEU A 705 4.28 -14.00 -29.90
N ALA A 706 3.09 -13.38 -29.89
CA ALA A 706 2.21 -13.33 -31.07
C ALA A 706 2.88 -12.66 -32.28
N MET A 707 3.70 -11.62 -32.07
CA MET A 707 4.42 -10.89 -33.13
C MET A 707 5.63 -11.63 -33.68
N THR A 708 6.36 -12.36 -32.83
CA THR A 708 7.70 -12.85 -33.16
C THR A 708 7.84 -14.36 -33.18
N GLY A 709 6.90 -15.10 -32.58
CA GLY A 709 7.00 -16.52 -32.31
C GLY A 709 8.03 -16.86 -31.23
N ARG A 710 8.54 -15.88 -30.48
CA ARG A 710 9.56 -16.06 -29.46
C ARG A 710 9.06 -15.55 -28.10
N ALA A 711 9.42 -16.26 -27.04
CA ALA A 711 8.99 -15.93 -25.68
C ALA A 711 9.99 -15.04 -24.95
N LEU A 712 9.50 -13.99 -24.31
CA LEU A 712 10.25 -13.20 -23.31
C LEU A 712 10.14 -13.92 -21.96
N ARG A 713 11.25 -14.29 -21.36
CA ARG A 713 11.27 -15.08 -20.12
C ARG A 713 12.14 -14.45 -19.00
N HIS A 714 12.55 -13.19 -19.15
CA HIS A 714 13.34 -12.49 -18.14
C HIS A 714 12.93 -11.01 -18.02
N MET A 715 12.24 -10.65 -16.94
CA MET A 715 11.93 -9.25 -16.60
C MET A 715 13.09 -8.58 -15.83
N PRO A 716 13.36 -7.28 -16.13
CA PRO A 716 12.73 -6.43 -17.13
C PRO A 716 13.11 -6.81 -18.56
N PHE A 717 12.22 -6.44 -19.53
CA PHE A 717 12.39 -6.66 -20.99
C PHE A 717 13.24 -5.52 -21.57
N THR A 718 14.50 -5.42 -21.15
CA THR A 718 15.39 -4.40 -21.67
C THR A 718 15.67 -4.64 -23.16
N PRO A 719 16.02 -3.61 -23.95
CA PRO A 719 16.37 -3.75 -25.36
C PRO A 719 17.39 -4.84 -25.61
N GLU A 720 18.41 -5.01 -24.78
CA GLU A 720 19.45 -6.01 -24.90
C GLU A 720 18.88 -7.42 -24.74
N LYS A 721 18.02 -7.64 -23.74
CA LYS A 721 17.36 -8.94 -23.52
C LYS A 721 16.41 -9.27 -24.67
N VAL A 722 15.71 -8.28 -25.22
CA VAL A 722 14.83 -8.44 -26.38
C VAL A 722 15.63 -8.82 -27.62
N LEU A 723 16.74 -8.11 -27.91
CA LEU A 723 17.63 -8.44 -29.03
C LEU A 723 18.23 -9.85 -28.90
N ALA A 724 18.64 -10.24 -27.71
CA ALA A 724 19.14 -11.59 -27.45
C ALA A 724 18.10 -12.67 -27.76
N VAL A 725 16.83 -12.47 -27.40
CA VAL A 725 15.72 -13.37 -27.75
C VAL A 725 15.47 -13.41 -29.25
N LEU A 726 15.61 -12.30 -29.94
CA LEU A 726 15.45 -12.24 -31.41
C LEU A 726 16.61 -12.91 -32.17
N GLY A 727 17.73 -13.21 -31.50
CA GLY A 727 18.94 -13.76 -32.11
C GLY A 727 19.78 -12.70 -32.86
N ALA A 728 19.56 -11.43 -32.60
CA ALA A 728 20.44 -10.35 -33.03
C ALA A 728 21.72 -10.36 -32.17
N LYS A 729 22.90 -10.31 -32.83
CA LYS A 729 24.21 -10.24 -32.15
C LYS A 729 24.54 -8.82 -31.74
#